data_237fad6301efca3d5992dcbef08eb2a9
#
_entry.id   237fad6301efca3d5992dcbef08eb2a9
#
_cell.length_a   1.000
_cell.length_b   1.000
_cell.length_c   1.000
_cell.angle_alpha   90.00
_cell.angle_beta   90.00
_cell.angle_gamma   90.00
#
_symmetry.space_group_name_H-M   'P 1'
#
loop_
_entity.id
_entity.type
_entity.pdbx_description
1 polymer ?
#
loop_
_entity_poly.entity_id
_entity_poly.type
_entity_poly.pdbx_seq_one_letter_code
_entity_poly.pdbx_strand_id
1 'polypeptide(L)'
;MTEPSGGEGGLRNGLRRLLRPSSVAVIGASDDPASIGGAPISLLERFGFPGEVHLVSRSRARIGSRPCLRSIDDLPYGVDAAVLAIPRAGVLEAVEAAARRGVGGVVVFASGYGELGPAGRSDEEALAEAARLGGVALAGPNCLGLVNFVDAAPLTFAHAVPNWQAAERGVAVVAQSGALSMALTYAALAQGVMVTYAISTGNEAVAGVEDYLELVLEDECTGAVAMLVEQVRQPSKILALARTAAKKGVALCLLHTGRSARAREASLTHTGAIAGNQAVLRAALDREGILLVDSLDELVDAAGILARYGPPSSPGIAFMTDSGAAKTHALDLAQDLGLDLPSLADATLDRLGRELPSFATAGNPVDITAMGLNDPGLYARVAGSLLDDPSVGSLVVAAMPGSDRQGTEQVDALLPTLSGASKPVIYTIMGGDWPLPEANRSRILDAGVPLLRSPERALRAAGHLAHLAERRAPAAERVRPVRLDLPEGVVLGEPAAKDILRSLGLRVPAGSLARDAAEAKSLADRLGYPVVLKAVSPELRHKSDAGAVGFVHHADDLAASYESLLRRLERARPALVLEGVLVEEMVRGGVEVLLGARRDPDWGPYLVVGLGGIFTEVLGDAVVLMADAGPAEITEALTGLRGFPLLEGARGSAPGDLPALVAAVQRVGAAILGSPTIAEIEVNPLLVLPCGLGAVALDALVVGIGGTPREG
;
A
#
# COMPACT_ATOMS: atom_id res chain seq x y z
N MET A 1 -12.71 43.36 -9.37
CA MET A 1 -12.08 42.83 -8.13
C MET A 1 -12.79 41.51 -7.84
N THR A 2 -12.24 40.42 -8.34
CA THR A 2 -12.65 39.04 -8.01
C THR A 2 -11.95 38.67 -6.72
N GLU A 3 -12.69 38.16 -5.76
CA GLU A 3 -12.18 37.70 -4.47
C GLU A 3 -10.99 36.73 -4.67
N PRO A 4 -9.94 36.77 -3.82
CA PRO A 4 -8.86 35.81 -3.87
C PRO A 4 -9.41 34.45 -3.47
N SER A 5 -9.52 33.54 -4.42
CA SER A 5 -9.89 32.12 -4.20
C SER A 5 -8.74 31.37 -3.51
N GLY A 6 -8.47 31.70 -2.26
CA GLY A 6 -7.51 31.02 -1.40
C GLY A 6 -8.10 29.75 -0.82
N GLY A 7 -8.44 28.77 -1.66
CA GLY A 7 -8.94 27.47 -1.27
C GLY A 7 -8.33 26.37 -2.14
N GLU A 8 -8.69 25.10 -1.88
CA GLU A 8 -8.25 23.92 -2.65
C GLU A 8 -8.34 24.10 -4.18
N GLY A 9 -9.35 24.84 -4.66
CA GLY A 9 -9.50 25.18 -6.08
C GLY A 9 -8.37 26.07 -6.64
N GLY A 10 -7.81 26.97 -5.83
CA GLY A 10 -6.68 27.83 -6.21
C GLY A 10 -5.38 27.04 -6.35
N LEU A 11 -5.06 26.19 -5.38
CA LEU A 11 -3.89 25.31 -5.42
C LEU A 11 -3.94 24.37 -6.63
N ARG A 12 -5.07 23.70 -6.85
CA ARG A 12 -5.26 22.78 -7.97
C ARG A 12 -5.08 23.47 -9.32
N ASN A 13 -5.60 24.67 -9.49
CA ASN A 13 -5.42 25.44 -10.73
C ASN A 13 -3.95 25.84 -10.93
N GLY A 14 -3.27 26.29 -9.86
CA GLY A 14 -1.84 26.61 -9.90
C GLY A 14 -0.97 25.42 -10.25
N LEU A 15 -1.24 24.24 -9.66
CA LEU A 15 -0.54 22.99 -9.98
C LEU A 15 -0.80 22.52 -11.42
N ARG A 16 -2.01 22.67 -11.94
CA ARG A 16 -2.31 22.36 -13.35
C ARG A 16 -1.49 23.24 -14.28
N ARG A 17 -1.40 24.54 -14.01
CA ARG A 17 -0.54 25.48 -14.76
C ARG A 17 0.94 25.09 -14.64
N LEU A 18 1.40 24.66 -13.45
CA LEU A 18 2.76 24.21 -13.23
C LEU A 18 3.08 22.92 -13.99
N LEU A 19 2.15 21.97 -14.00
CA LEU A 19 2.34 20.67 -14.65
C LEU A 19 2.21 20.74 -16.19
N ARG A 20 1.34 21.60 -16.70
CA ARG A 20 1.04 21.79 -18.13
C ARG A 20 1.17 23.26 -18.54
N PRO A 21 2.38 23.82 -18.45
CA PRO A 21 2.58 25.25 -18.71
C PRO A 21 2.55 25.58 -20.20
N SER A 22 2.01 26.74 -20.56
CA SER A 22 2.19 27.40 -21.85
C SER A 22 3.27 28.47 -21.79
N SER A 23 3.71 28.86 -20.59
CA SER A 23 4.79 29.82 -20.37
C SER A 23 5.62 29.44 -19.14
N VAL A 24 6.96 29.55 -19.28
CA VAL A 24 7.92 29.15 -18.22
C VAL A 24 8.90 30.28 -17.97
N ALA A 25 9.13 30.63 -16.70
CA ALA A 25 10.21 31.53 -16.28
C ALA A 25 11.35 30.76 -15.61
N VAL A 26 12.61 30.99 -15.99
CA VAL A 26 13.78 30.43 -15.30
C VAL A 26 14.45 31.57 -14.50
N ILE A 27 14.32 31.48 -13.16
CA ILE A 27 14.85 32.46 -12.22
C ILE A 27 16.24 32.02 -11.76
N GLY A 28 17.25 32.84 -11.93
CA GLY A 28 18.65 32.45 -11.75
C GLY A 28 19.24 31.82 -13.01
N ALA A 29 18.72 32.23 -14.18
CA ALA A 29 19.14 31.73 -15.48
C ALA A 29 20.66 31.88 -15.72
N SER A 30 21.27 30.83 -16.28
CA SER A 30 22.71 30.73 -16.56
C SER A 30 22.94 30.22 -17.99
N ASP A 31 24.06 30.63 -18.60
CA ASP A 31 24.53 30.18 -19.90
C ASP A 31 25.33 28.86 -19.84
N ASP A 32 25.68 28.43 -18.64
CA ASP A 32 26.32 27.13 -18.44
C ASP A 32 25.24 26.01 -18.33
N PRO A 33 25.08 25.16 -19.34
CA PRO A 33 24.09 24.12 -19.34
C PRO A 33 24.30 23.06 -18.25
N ALA A 34 25.49 22.97 -17.65
CA ALA A 34 25.79 22.09 -16.55
C ALA A 34 25.38 22.66 -15.18
N SER A 35 25.04 23.94 -15.11
CA SER A 35 24.58 24.59 -13.87
C SER A 35 23.08 24.33 -13.60
N ILE A 36 22.69 24.49 -12.33
CA ILE A 36 21.26 24.36 -11.91
C ILE A 36 20.37 25.37 -12.68
N GLY A 37 20.89 26.57 -13.03
CA GLY A 37 20.13 27.58 -13.78
C GLY A 37 20.19 27.45 -15.30
N GLY A 38 21.15 26.68 -15.84
CA GLY A 38 21.30 26.45 -17.28
C GLY A 38 20.63 25.16 -17.75
N ALA A 39 20.60 24.15 -16.90
CA ALA A 39 20.01 22.85 -17.24
C ALA A 39 18.53 22.95 -17.66
N PRO A 40 17.63 23.67 -16.95
CA PRO A 40 16.24 23.82 -17.39
C PRO A 40 16.12 24.46 -18.76
N ILE A 41 16.99 25.46 -19.08
CA ILE A 41 17.00 26.15 -20.39
C ILE A 41 17.38 25.15 -21.51
N SER A 42 18.48 24.42 -21.30
CA SER A 42 18.96 23.41 -22.23
C SER A 42 17.92 22.28 -22.46
N LEU A 43 17.24 21.87 -21.40
CA LEU A 43 16.21 20.83 -21.49
C LEU A 43 14.97 21.31 -22.23
N LEU A 44 14.47 22.51 -21.96
CA LEU A 44 13.34 23.11 -22.69
C LEU A 44 13.64 23.22 -24.20
N GLU A 45 14.87 23.62 -24.54
CA GLU A 45 15.31 23.66 -25.95
C GLU A 45 15.41 22.27 -26.57
N ARG A 46 16.01 21.30 -25.87
CA ARG A 46 16.17 19.92 -26.35
C ARG A 46 14.82 19.20 -26.53
N PHE A 47 13.85 19.47 -25.67
CA PHE A 47 12.49 18.92 -25.78
C PHE A 47 11.65 19.62 -26.84
N GLY A 48 12.08 20.79 -27.32
CA GLY A 48 11.30 21.59 -28.24
C GLY A 48 10.04 22.15 -27.58
N PHE A 49 10.15 22.59 -26.32
CA PHE A 49 9.01 23.14 -25.58
C PHE A 49 8.29 24.22 -26.40
N PRO A 50 6.98 24.04 -26.66
CA PRO A 50 6.27 24.91 -27.61
C PRO A 50 5.86 26.26 -27.03
N GLY A 51 5.96 26.43 -25.71
CA GLY A 51 5.53 27.63 -25.01
C GLY A 51 6.56 28.75 -24.93
N GLU A 52 6.20 29.83 -24.27
CA GLU A 52 7.08 30.98 -24.04
C GLU A 52 8.08 30.69 -22.91
N VAL A 53 9.35 31.09 -23.11
CA VAL A 53 10.40 30.95 -22.10
C VAL A 53 11.00 32.33 -21.76
N HIS A 54 10.83 32.72 -20.49
CA HIS A 54 11.35 33.97 -19.93
C HIS A 54 12.56 33.68 -19.04
N LEU A 55 13.66 34.39 -19.26
CA LEU A 55 14.89 34.23 -18.48
C LEU A 55 15.05 35.42 -17.53
N VAL A 56 15.30 35.14 -16.24
CA VAL A 56 15.56 36.15 -15.23
C VAL A 56 16.96 35.98 -14.66
N SER A 57 17.80 37.00 -14.81
CA SER A 57 19.19 37.02 -14.31
C SER A 57 19.62 38.40 -13.85
N ARG A 58 20.07 38.54 -12.60
CA ARG A 58 20.57 39.80 -12.04
C ARG A 58 21.87 40.25 -12.69
N SER A 59 22.70 39.35 -13.17
CA SER A 59 24.05 39.61 -13.67
C SER A 59 24.17 39.67 -15.20
N ARG A 60 23.23 38.98 -15.94
CA ARG A 60 23.32 38.82 -17.39
C ARG A 60 22.21 39.57 -18.10
N ALA A 61 22.54 40.25 -19.20
CA ALA A 61 21.55 40.89 -20.06
C ALA A 61 20.99 39.93 -21.12
N ARG A 62 21.73 38.86 -21.45
CA ARG A 62 21.38 37.87 -22.46
C ARG A 62 21.97 36.51 -22.10
N ILE A 63 21.31 35.44 -22.51
CA ILE A 63 21.82 34.07 -22.50
C ILE A 63 21.55 33.49 -23.91
N GLY A 64 22.61 33.14 -24.62
CA GLY A 64 22.52 32.86 -26.05
C GLY A 64 21.88 34.01 -26.83
N SER A 65 20.86 33.74 -27.62
CA SER A 65 20.10 34.76 -28.36
C SER A 65 18.98 35.41 -27.54
N ARG A 66 18.61 34.88 -26.35
CA ARG A 66 17.47 35.33 -25.57
C ARG A 66 17.83 36.48 -24.62
N PRO A 67 17.03 37.54 -24.52
CA PRO A 67 17.19 38.57 -23.52
C PRO A 67 16.86 38.05 -22.13
N CYS A 68 17.50 38.63 -21.10
CA CYS A 68 17.20 38.35 -19.70
C CYS A 68 16.53 39.57 -19.06
N LEU A 69 15.47 39.29 -18.30
CA LEU A 69 14.89 40.26 -17.37
C LEU A 69 15.77 40.41 -16.13
N ARG A 70 15.70 41.53 -15.46
CA ARG A 70 16.56 41.84 -14.29
C ARG A 70 15.92 41.37 -12.98
N SER A 71 14.61 41.36 -12.92
CA SER A 71 13.80 41.00 -11.75
C SER A 71 12.63 40.13 -12.13
N ILE A 72 12.10 39.39 -11.15
CA ILE A 72 10.82 38.67 -11.27
C ILE A 72 9.67 39.64 -11.50
N ASP A 73 9.75 40.84 -10.92
CA ASP A 73 8.75 41.92 -11.10
C ASP A 73 8.68 42.43 -12.56
N ASP A 74 9.70 42.15 -13.39
CA ASP A 74 9.70 42.48 -14.83
C ASP A 74 9.01 41.41 -15.71
N LEU A 75 8.63 40.25 -15.14
CA LEU A 75 7.93 39.18 -15.87
C LEU A 75 6.57 39.66 -16.41
N PRO A 76 6.09 39.13 -17.52
CA PRO A 76 4.69 39.26 -17.90
C PRO A 76 3.77 38.81 -16.77
N TYR A 77 2.58 39.39 -16.66
CA TYR A 77 1.60 38.95 -15.67
C TYR A 77 1.00 37.60 -16.07
N GLY A 78 0.93 36.67 -15.11
CA GLY A 78 0.24 35.41 -15.31
C GLY A 78 1.09 34.32 -16.00
N VAL A 79 2.41 34.35 -15.88
CA VAL A 79 3.28 33.22 -16.31
C VAL A 79 2.86 31.93 -15.59
N ASP A 80 2.75 30.80 -16.32
CA ASP A 80 2.21 29.57 -15.76
C ASP A 80 3.13 28.91 -14.74
N ALA A 81 4.41 28.77 -15.08
CA ALA A 81 5.38 28.10 -14.24
C ALA A 81 6.66 28.91 -14.08
N ALA A 82 7.26 28.88 -12.89
CA ALA A 82 8.60 29.42 -12.68
C ALA A 82 9.51 28.40 -11.98
N VAL A 83 10.75 28.28 -12.46
CA VAL A 83 11.79 27.45 -11.85
C VAL A 83 12.72 28.36 -11.06
N LEU A 84 12.85 28.12 -9.75
CA LEU A 84 13.72 28.90 -8.86
C LEU A 84 15.09 28.23 -8.71
N ALA A 85 16.01 28.54 -9.61
CA ALA A 85 17.41 28.07 -9.62
C ALA A 85 18.31 29.07 -8.87
N ILE A 86 17.92 29.43 -7.65
CA ILE A 86 18.59 30.43 -6.80
C ILE A 86 18.90 29.89 -5.41
N PRO A 87 19.87 30.43 -4.68
CA PRO A 87 20.14 30.05 -3.30
C PRO A 87 18.95 30.26 -2.38
N ARG A 88 18.81 29.38 -1.34
CA ARG A 88 17.73 29.40 -0.34
C ARG A 88 17.39 30.80 0.19
N ALA A 89 18.41 31.62 0.49
CA ALA A 89 18.22 32.94 1.06
C ALA A 89 17.36 33.91 0.21
N GLY A 90 17.22 33.65 -1.10
CA GLY A 90 16.39 34.45 -2.00
C GLY A 90 15.04 33.83 -2.36
N VAL A 91 14.75 32.62 -1.90
CA VAL A 91 13.56 31.87 -2.34
C VAL A 91 12.28 32.51 -1.85
N LEU A 92 12.20 32.89 -0.57
CA LEU A 92 10.98 33.52 0.00
C LEU A 92 10.62 34.80 -0.77
N GLU A 93 11.57 35.72 -0.96
CA GLU A 93 11.37 36.95 -1.73
C GLU A 93 10.93 36.66 -3.18
N ALA A 94 11.51 35.62 -3.79
CA ALA A 94 11.15 35.17 -5.14
C ALA A 94 9.72 34.65 -5.24
N VAL A 95 9.25 33.88 -4.25
CA VAL A 95 7.86 33.37 -4.18
C VAL A 95 6.87 34.51 -4.01
N GLU A 96 7.17 35.50 -3.14
CA GLU A 96 6.35 36.70 -2.97
C GLU A 96 6.29 37.56 -4.26
N ALA A 97 7.43 37.69 -4.96
CA ALA A 97 7.49 38.41 -6.25
C ALA A 97 6.70 37.66 -7.33
N ALA A 98 6.81 36.30 -7.39
CA ALA A 98 6.03 35.47 -8.29
C ALA A 98 4.51 35.61 -8.03
N ALA A 99 4.10 35.71 -6.76
CA ALA A 99 2.72 35.95 -6.37
C ALA A 99 2.22 37.33 -6.89
N ARG A 100 3.01 38.38 -6.70
CA ARG A 100 2.65 39.72 -7.23
C ARG A 100 2.48 39.73 -8.75
N ARG A 101 3.19 38.84 -9.47
CA ARG A 101 3.10 38.71 -10.94
C ARG A 101 2.05 37.71 -11.41
N GLY A 102 1.28 37.09 -10.50
CA GLY A 102 0.22 36.08 -10.83
C GLY A 102 0.81 34.83 -11.45
N VAL A 103 2.02 34.43 -11.09
CA VAL A 103 2.63 33.16 -11.50
C VAL A 103 1.79 32.01 -10.97
N GLY A 104 1.46 31.02 -11.82
CA GLY A 104 0.61 29.89 -11.43
C GLY A 104 1.24 28.97 -10.41
N GLY A 105 2.53 28.62 -10.62
CA GLY A 105 3.26 27.78 -9.69
C GLY A 105 4.77 27.90 -9.83
N VAL A 106 5.48 27.54 -8.78
CA VAL A 106 6.94 27.58 -8.70
C VAL A 106 7.53 26.21 -8.37
N VAL A 107 8.68 25.88 -8.97
CA VAL A 107 9.52 24.73 -8.60
C VAL A 107 10.70 25.26 -7.81
N VAL A 108 10.89 24.77 -6.59
CA VAL A 108 11.96 25.21 -5.68
C VAL A 108 13.00 24.11 -5.52
N PHE A 109 14.15 24.26 -6.18
CA PHE A 109 15.24 23.27 -6.10
C PHE A 109 16.03 23.35 -4.79
N ALA A 110 16.09 24.55 -4.19
CA ALA A 110 16.91 24.81 -3.02
C ALA A 110 16.54 23.86 -1.85
N SER A 111 17.57 23.28 -1.22
CA SER A 111 17.50 22.52 0.02
C SER A 111 17.81 23.41 1.23
N GLY A 112 17.76 22.83 2.43
CA GLY A 112 18.09 23.52 3.67
C GLY A 112 16.84 23.95 4.46
N TYR A 113 15.73 23.25 4.30
CA TYR A 113 14.44 23.48 4.95
C TYR A 113 14.14 22.42 6.01
N GLY A 114 13.00 21.80 6.00
CA GLY A 114 12.53 20.84 7.02
C GLY A 114 13.53 19.73 7.36
N GLU A 115 14.37 19.33 6.43
CA GLU A 115 15.46 18.35 6.61
C GLU A 115 16.58 18.84 7.55
N LEU A 116 16.69 20.14 7.81
CA LEU A 116 17.64 20.70 8.79
C LEU A 116 17.06 20.77 10.22
N GLY A 117 15.89 20.19 10.46
CA GLY A 117 15.26 20.20 11.78
C GLY A 117 14.42 21.45 12.08
N PRO A 118 14.24 21.85 13.36
CA PRO A 118 13.25 22.86 13.75
C PRO A 118 13.41 24.21 13.07
N ALA A 119 14.62 24.73 12.95
CA ALA A 119 14.89 26.01 12.28
C ALA A 119 14.54 25.97 10.80
N GLY A 120 14.91 24.87 10.12
CA GLY A 120 14.57 24.68 8.72
C GLY A 120 13.07 24.53 8.49
N ARG A 121 12.35 23.88 9.41
CA ARG A 121 10.88 23.78 9.37
C ARG A 121 10.20 25.15 9.47
N SER A 122 10.66 26.03 10.35
CA SER A 122 10.12 27.39 10.46
C SER A 122 10.25 28.18 9.14
N ASP A 123 11.37 28.03 8.44
CA ASP A 123 11.56 28.69 7.13
C ASP A 123 10.69 28.04 6.03
N GLU A 124 10.47 26.73 6.11
CA GLU A 124 9.57 26.01 5.22
C GLU A 124 8.11 26.43 5.43
N GLU A 125 7.68 26.57 6.67
CA GLU A 125 6.35 27.08 7.03
C GLU A 125 6.12 28.50 6.52
N ALA A 126 7.12 29.40 6.69
CA ALA A 126 7.05 30.75 6.16
C ALA A 126 6.95 30.78 4.62
N LEU A 127 7.70 29.91 3.95
CA LEU A 127 7.64 29.74 2.50
C LEU A 127 6.27 29.24 2.05
N ALA A 128 5.73 28.22 2.73
CA ALA A 128 4.42 27.66 2.44
C ALA A 128 3.28 28.68 2.65
N GLU A 129 3.38 29.48 3.70
CA GLU A 129 2.40 30.54 3.99
C GLU A 129 2.43 31.64 2.92
N ALA A 130 3.62 32.09 2.50
CA ALA A 130 3.77 33.08 1.43
C ALA A 130 3.17 32.57 0.11
N ALA A 131 3.40 31.29 -0.23
CA ALA A 131 2.83 30.68 -1.42
C ALA A 131 1.30 30.59 -1.35
N ARG A 132 0.73 30.17 -0.22
CA ARG A 132 -0.73 30.08 -0.01
C ARG A 132 -1.40 31.45 -0.07
N LEU A 133 -0.88 32.44 0.64
CA LEU A 133 -1.40 33.81 0.64
C LEU A 133 -1.32 34.42 -0.75
N GLY A 134 -0.25 34.13 -1.49
CA GLY A 134 -0.06 34.59 -2.86
C GLY A 134 -0.83 33.83 -3.93
N GLY A 135 -1.50 32.71 -3.59
CA GLY A 135 -2.21 31.86 -4.54
C GLY A 135 -1.29 31.15 -5.54
N VAL A 136 -0.02 30.92 -5.17
CA VAL A 136 1.01 30.27 -6.00
C VAL A 136 1.15 28.81 -5.58
N ALA A 137 1.03 27.88 -6.52
CA ALA A 137 1.36 26.48 -6.25
C ALA A 137 2.89 26.33 -6.08
N LEU A 138 3.32 25.46 -5.13
CA LEU A 138 4.73 25.26 -4.85
C LEU A 138 5.07 23.78 -4.89
N ALA A 139 6.01 23.41 -5.78
CA ALA A 139 6.67 22.12 -5.85
C ALA A 139 7.99 22.14 -5.08
N GLY A 140 8.17 21.22 -4.16
CA GLY A 140 9.32 21.18 -3.26
C GLY A 140 9.04 21.88 -1.92
N PRO A 141 10.02 22.55 -1.28
CA PRO A 141 11.43 22.71 -1.69
C PRO A 141 12.22 21.39 -1.69
N ASN A 142 13.53 21.45 -1.95
CA ASN A 142 14.40 20.28 -1.94
C ASN A 142 13.94 19.17 -2.92
N CYS A 143 13.58 19.55 -4.14
CA CYS A 143 13.12 18.63 -5.19
C CYS A 143 13.99 18.71 -6.44
N LEU A 144 13.97 17.68 -7.28
CA LEU A 144 14.57 17.72 -8.62
C LEU A 144 13.68 18.39 -9.66
N GLY A 145 12.46 18.76 -9.30
CA GLY A 145 11.48 19.31 -10.21
C GLY A 145 10.63 18.25 -10.88
N LEU A 146 10.11 18.58 -12.03
CA LEU A 146 9.19 17.71 -12.77
C LEU A 146 9.46 17.71 -14.27
N VAL A 147 9.08 16.62 -14.93
CA VAL A 147 9.09 16.48 -16.39
C VAL A 147 7.73 16.01 -16.85
N ASN A 148 7.11 16.79 -17.70
CA ASN A 148 5.91 16.39 -18.43
C ASN A 148 6.33 15.94 -19.84
N PHE A 149 6.28 14.64 -20.09
CA PHE A 149 6.60 14.04 -21.38
C PHE A 149 5.43 14.12 -22.38
N VAL A 150 4.22 14.43 -21.91
CA VAL A 150 3.06 14.60 -22.79
C VAL A 150 3.14 15.92 -23.56
N ASP A 151 3.45 17.01 -22.85
CA ASP A 151 3.49 18.37 -23.42
C ASP A 151 4.92 18.90 -23.62
N ALA A 152 5.95 18.05 -23.56
CA ALA A 152 7.35 18.43 -23.72
C ALA A 152 7.82 19.55 -22.77
N ALA A 153 7.40 19.51 -21.51
CA ALA A 153 7.71 20.54 -20.51
C ALA A 153 8.61 20.03 -19.37
N PRO A 154 9.94 20.02 -19.53
CA PRO A 154 10.91 19.64 -18.50
C PRO A 154 11.24 20.82 -17.59
N LEU A 155 10.73 20.85 -16.37
CA LEU A 155 11.02 21.83 -15.33
C LEU A 155 11.93 21.21 -14.27
N THR A 156 13.14 20.85 -14.67
CA THR A 156 14.11 20.13 -13.82
C THR A 156 15.54 20.57 -14.13
N PHE A 157 16.45 20.36 -13.17
CA PHE A 157 17.89 20.50 -13.39
C PHE A 157 18.61 19.14 -13.58
N ALA A 158 17.87 18.04 -13.61
CA ALA A 158 18.45 16.73 -13.84
C ALA A 158 18.96 16.60 -15.29
N HIS A 159 20.28 16.61 -15.47
CA HIS A 159 20.91 16.60 -16.81
C HIS A 159 20.62 15.34 -17.65
N ALA A 160 20.45 14.25 -16.96
CA ALA A 160 20.31 12.94 -17.56
C ALA A 160 18.86 12.62 -17.99
N VAL A 161 17.96 13.58 -18.15
CA VAL A 161 16.62 13.32 -18.69
C VAL A 161 16.75 12.81 -20.13
N PRO A 162 16.11 11.65 -20.50
CA PRO A 162 16.16 11.12 -21.84
C PRO A 162 15.57 12.08 -22.87
N ASN A 163 15.84 11.84 -24.14
CA ASN A 163 15.21 12.63 -25.20
C ASN A 163 13.68 12.46 -25.15
N TRP A 164 13.01 13.55 -25.46
CA TRP A 164 11.56 13.56 -25.51
C TRP A 164 11.02 12.59 -26.56
N GLN A 165 10.01 11.81 -26.19
CA GLN A 165 9.20 11.00 -27.08
C GLN A 165 7.74 11.20 -26.65
N ALA A 166 6.85 11.39 -27.62
CA ALA A 166 5.42 11.52 -27.32
C ALA A 166 4.90 10.23 -26.67
N ALA A 167 4.29 10.36 -25.51
CA ALA A 167 3.71 9.24 -24.81
C ALA A 167 2.23 9.11 -25.18
N GLU A 168 1.86 8.02 -25.88
CA GLU A 168 0.45 7.73 -26.15
C GLU A 168 -0.25 7.18 -24.89
N ARG A 169 0.40 6.25 -24.18
CA ARG A 169 -0.04 5.70 -22.90
C ARG A 169 1.17 5.19 -22.11
N GLY A 170 1.27 5.54 -20.84
CA GLY A 170 2.44 5.18 -20.06
C GLY A 170 2.25 5.30 -18.56
N VAL A 171 3.38 5.36 -17.85
CA VAL A 171 3.48 5.44 -16.41
C VAL A 171 3.76 6.87 -15.99
N ALA A 172 2.99 7.40 -15.03
CA ALA A 172 3.36 8.59 -14.29
C ALA A 172 4.18 8.17 -13.05
N VAL A 173 5.38 8.73 -12.90
CA VAL A 173 6.24 8.53 -11.73
C VAL A 173 6.06 9.72 -10.80
N VAL A 174 5.62 9.48 -9.55
CA VAL A 174 5.47 10.50 -8.51
C VAL A 174 6.24 10.07 -7.27
N ALA A 175 7.28 10.80 -6.89
CA ALA A 175 8.17 10.38 -5.80
C ALA A 175 8.56 11.54 -4.90
N GLN A 176 8.60 11.31 -3.59
CA GLN A 176 9.12 12.28 -2.62
C GLN A 176 10.63 12.45 -2.77
N SER A 177 11.35 11.38 -3.13
CA SER A 177 12.79 11.41 -3.37
C SER A 177 13.13 11.88 -4.79
N GLY A 178 13.93 12.93 -4.91
CA GLY A 178 14.42 13.43 -6.19
C GLY A 178 15.24 12.41 -6.97
N ALA A 179 16.25 11.84 -6.35
CA ALA A 179 17.12 10.85 -7.00
C ALA A 179 16.36 9.63 -7.47
N LEU A 180 15.42 9.11 -6.64
CA LEU A 180 14.67 7.92 -6.97
C LEU A 180 13.57 8.18 -8.01
N SER A 181 13.01 9.40 -8.12
CA SER A 181 12.09 9.73 -9.22
C SER A 181 12.76 9.57 -10.58
N MET A 182 14.01 10.02 -10.71
CA MET A 182 14.79 9.86 -11.94
C MET A 182 15.22 8.40 -12.17
N ALA A 183 15.66 7.69 -11.12
CA ALA A 183 16.04 6.28 -11.23
C ALA A 183 14.87 5.41 -11.73
N LEU A 184 13.67 5.61 -11.20
CA LEU A 184 12.45 4.93 -11.64
C LEU A 184 12.10 5.27 -13.08
N THR A 185 12.21 6.55 -13.46
CA THR A 185 11.99 7.01 -14.84
C THR A 185 12.94 6.31 -15.82
N TYR A 186 14.25 6.26 -15.48
CA TYR A 186 15.22 5.56 -16.32
C TYR A 186 14.97 4.07 -16.39
N ALA A 187 14.66 3.44 -15.28
CA ALA A 187 14.38 2.01 -15.24
C ALA A 187 13.17 1.66 -16.11
N ALA A 188 12.11 2.47 -16.08
CA ALA A 188 10.93 2.30 -16.92
C ALA A 188 11.30 2.42 -18.42
N LEU A 189 11.97 3.50 -18.80
CA LEU A 189 12.37 3.73 -20.19
C LEU A 189 13.35 2.66 -20.72
N ALA A 190 14.26 2.16 -19.88
CA ALA A 190 15.16 1.07 -20.23
C ALA A 190 14.44 -0.26 -20.50
N GLN A 191 13.23 -0.42 -20.00
CA GLN A 191 12.34 -1.55 -20.26
C GLN A 191 11.35 -1.31 -21.40
N GLY A 192 11.48 -0.18 -22.14
CA GLY A 192 10.55 0.20 -23.20
C GLY A 192 9.20 0.72 -22.66
N VAL A 193 9.08 0.99 -21.36
CA VAL A 193 7.87 1.56 -20.77
C VAL A 193 7.86 3.07 -21.02
N MET A 194 6.80 3.57 -21.64
CA MET A 194 6.60 5.00 -21.83
C MET A 194 6.34 5.68 -20.49
N VAL A 195 6.93 6.85 -20.28
CA VAL A 195 6.71 7.68 -19.08
C VAL A 195 5.94 8.93 -19.49
N THR A 196 4.80 9.20 -18.83
CA THR A 196 3.99 10.40 -19.07
C THR A 196 4.46 11.58 -18.21
N TYR A 197 4.73 11.32 -16.95
CA TYR A 197 5.20 12.31 -15.99
C TYR A 197 6.31 11.73 -15.11
N ALA A 198 7.32 12.54 -14.80
CA ALA A 198 8.30 12.25 -13.76
C ALA A 198 8.31 13.43 -12.78
N ILE A 199 7.79 13.23 -11.58
CA ILE A 199 7.56 14.28 -10.59
C ILE A 199 8.32 13.95 -9.31
N SER A 200 9.18 14.91 -8.89
CA SER A 200 9.82 14.90 -7.58
C SER A 200 9.12 15.94 -6.70
N THR A 201 8.43 15.48 -5.64
CA THR A 201 7.67 16.37 -4.75
C THR A 201 8.54 17.03 -3.68
N GLY A 202 9.71 16.47 -3.35
CA GLY A 202 10.62 16.99 -2.32
C GLY A 202 9.99 17.00 -0.93
N ASN A 203 10.19 18.12 -0.20
CA ASN A 203 9.68 18.28 1.17
C ASN A 203 8.15 18.48 1.24
N GLU A 204 7.48 18.74 0.12
CA GLU A 204 6.01 18.90 0.07
C GLU A 204 5.48 20.03 0.98
N ALA A 205 6.11 21.20 0.95
CA ALA A 205 5.68 22.31 1.81
C ALA A 205 4.24 22.77 1.51
N VAL A 206 3.78 22.67 0.25
CA VAL A 206 2.43 23.04 -0.17
C VAL A 206 1.75 21.87 -0.90
N ALA A 207 2.35 21.37 -1.97
CA ALA A 207 1.79 20.29 -2.80
C ALA A 207 2.48 18.97 -2.52
N GLY A 208 1.71 17.91 -2.24
CA GLY A 208 2.20 16.56 -1.97
C GLY A 208 1.89 15.57 -3.10
N VAL A 209 2.28 14.32 -2.88
CA VAL A 209 2.04 13.20 -3.81
C VAL A 209 0.57 13.11 -4.20
N GLU A 210 -0.34 13.30 -3.24
CA GLU A 210 -1.79 13.18 -3.47
C GLU A 210 -2.32 14.27 -4.41
N ASP A 211 -1.73 15.46 -4.39
CA ASP A 211 -2.13 16.56 -5.26
C ASP A 211 -1.70 16.31 -6.71
N TYR A 212 -0.49 15.79 -6.90
CA TYR A 212 0.00 15.38 -8.22
C TYR A 212 -0.73 14.15 -8.73
N LEU A 213 -1.01 13.16 -7.88
CA LEU A 213 -1.81 11.99 -8.25
C LEU A 213 -3.17 12.42 -8.82
N GLU A 214 -3.84 13.39 -8.19
CA GLU A 214 -5.11 13.92 -8.68
C GLU A 214 -5.01 14.45 -10.12
N LEU A 215 -3.93 15.19 -10.42
CA LEU A 215 -3.73 15.80 -11.74
C LEU A 215 -3.32 14.79 -12.81
N VAL A 216 -2.39 13.86 -12.50
CA VAL A 216 -1.97 12.87 -13.50
C VAL A 216 -3.08 11.88 -13.83
N LEU A 217 -4.06 11.70 -12.93
CA LEU A 217 -5.27 10.93 -13.21
C LEU A 217 -6.25 11.64 -14.14
N GLU A 218 -6.11 12.95 -14.36
CA GLU A 218 -6.92 13.67 -15.36
C GLU A 218 -6.47 13.38 -16.80
N ASP A 219 -5.22 12.94 -16.97
CA ASP A 219 -4.61 12.69 -18.27
C ASP A 219 -4.91 11.28 -18.79
N GLU A 220 -5.52 11.20 -19.96
CA GLU A 220 -5.88 9.94 -20.63
C GLU A 220 -4.63 9.12 -21.06
N CYS A 221 -3.48 9.78 -21.21
CA CYS A 221 -2.21 9.12 -21.49
C CYS A 221 -1.64 8.35 -20.27
N THR A 222 -2.16 8.58 -19.06
CA THR A 222 -1.70 7.86 -17.87
C THR A 222 -2.43 6.52 -17.72
N GLY A 223 -1.68 5.42 -17.90
CA GLY A 223 -2.19 4.06 -17.75
C GLY A 223 -1.95 3.45 -16.36
N ALA A 224 -0.86 3.86 -15.70
CA ALA A 224 -0.55 3.51 -14.32
C ALA A 224 0.24 4.64 -13.65
N VAL A 225 0.22 4.65 -12.31
CA VAL A 225 1.02 5.59 -11.51
C VAL A 225 1.95 4.81 -10.60
N ALA A 226 3.25 5.06 -10.71
CA ALA A 226 4.30 4.52 -9.84
C ALA A 226 4.63 5.55 -8.76
N MET A 227 4.25 5.28 -7.53
CA MET A 227 4.46 6.18 -6.40
C MET A 227 5.56 5.66 -5.47
N LEU A 228 6.49 6.54 -5.08
CA LEU A 228 7.48 6.26 -4.04
C LEU A 228 7.30 7.27 -2.92
N VAL A 229 6.89 6.78 -1.75
CA VAL A 229 6.53 7.64 -0.62
C VAL A 229 7.24 7.23 0.66
N GLU A 230 7.63 8.20 1.45
CA GLU A 230 8.13 8.07 2.83
C GLU A 230 6.99 8.29 3.84
N GLN A 231 6.04 9.17 3.48
CA GLN A 231 4.85 9.47 4.26
C GLN A 231 3.67 9.82 3.34
N VAL A 232 2.51 9.25 3.63
CA VAL A 232 1.22 9.67 3.05
C VAL A 232 0.65 10.76 3.95
N ARG A 233 0.53 11.99 3.44
CA ARG A 233 0.10 13.15 4.24
C ARG A 233 -1.41 13.31 4.30
N GLN A 234 -2.11 12.86 3.27
CA GLN A 234 -3.57 12.97 3.15
C GLN A 234 -4.18 11.58 2.86
N PRO A 235 -4.23 10.66 3.86
CA PRO A 235 -4.72 9.30 3.67
C PRO A 235 -6.12 9.22 3.07
N SER A 236 -7.04 10.06 3.52
CA SER A 236 -8.41 10.10 2.98
C SER A 236 -8.45 10.49 1.50
N LYS A 237 -7.56 11.39 1.06
CA LYS A 237 -7.47 11.84 -0.33
C LYS A 237 -6.89 10.73 -1.22
N ILE A 238 -5.81 10.05 -0.80
CA ILE A 238 -5.23 8.97 -1.61
C ILE A 238 -6.22 7.81 -1.80
N LEU A 239 -7.01 7.45 -0.76
CA LEU A 239 -8.04 6.42 -0.87
C LEU A 239 -9.19 6.84 -1.82
N ALA A 240 -9.59 8.12 -1.79
CA ALA A 240 -10.59 8.64 -2.73
C ALA A 240 -10.07 8.65 -4.18
N LEU A 241 -8.80 9.00 -4.37
CA LEU A 241 -8.13 8.97 -5.67
C LEU A 241 -7.94 7.54 -6.20
N ALA A 242 -7.71 6.56 -5.33
CA ALA A 242 -7.66 5.14 -5.70
C ALA A 242 -8.98 4.68 -6.34
N ARG A 243 -10.11 5.05 -5.74
CA ARG A 243 -11.45 4.76 -6.31
C ARG A 243 -11.66 5.46 -7.65
N THR A 244 -11.13 6.66 -7.81
CA THR A 244 -11.19 7.42 -9.07
C THR A 244 -10.32 6.75 -10.14
N ALA A 245 -9.10 6.34 -9.79
CA ALA A 245 -8.18 5.62 -10.66
C ALA A 245 -8.79 4.29 -11.15
N ALA A 246 -9.41 3.52 -10.24
CA ALA A 246 -10.09 2.27 -10.57
C ALA A 246 -11.22 2.45 -11.59
N LYS A 247 -12.03 3.53 -11.45
CA LYS A 247 -13.09 3.87 -12.43
C LYS A 247 -12.53 4.24 -13.79
N LYS A 248 -11.34 4.83 -13.85
CA LYS A 248 -10.66 5.21 -15.10
C LYS A 248 -9.82 4.07 -15.68
N GLY A 249 -9.70 2.94 -15.01
CA GLY A 249 -8.83 1.83 -15.42
C GLY A 249 -7.34 2.15 -15.31
N VAL A 250 -6.98 3.09 -14.42
CA VAL A 250 -5.59 3.45 -14.10
C VAL A 250 -5.16 2.66 -12.87
N ALA A 251 -4.04 1.95 -12.97
CA ALA A 251 -3.48 1.20 -11.84
C ALA A 251 -2.60 2.09 -10.96
N LEU A 252 -2.70 1.93 -9.64
CA LEU A 252 -1.83 2.60 -8.68
C LEU A 252 -0.87 1.61 -8.05
N CYS A 253 0.43 1.84 -8.19
CA CYS A 253 1.51 1.06 -7.57
C CYS A 253 2.26 1.96 -6.60
N LEU A 254 2.56 1.45 -5.40
CA LEU A 254 3.18 2.24 -4.34
C LEU A 254 4.29 1.46 -3.64
N LEU A 255 5.47 2.06 -3.57
CA LEU A 255 6.57 1.63 -2.71
C LEU A 255 6.65 2.59 -1.51
N HIS A 256 6.36 2.07 -0.31
CA HIS A 256 6.50 2.82 0.92
C HIS A 256 7.86 2.52 1.56
N THR A 257 8.66 3.55 1.80
CA THR A 257 9.96 3.46 2.50
C THR A 257 9.80 3.77 3.99
N GLY A 258 10.84 3.54 4.81
CA GLY A 258 10.74 3.80 6.25
C GLY A 258 9.98 2.72 7.05
N ARG A 259 9.84 1.50 6.55
CA ARG A 259 9.04 0.43 7.17
C ARG A 259 9.63 -0.14 8.46
N SER A 260 10.94 -0.31 8.54
CA SER A 260 11.60 -0.84 9.73
C SER A 260 11.80 0.24 10.80
N ALA A 261 11.96 -0.16 12.06
CA ALA A 261 12.24 0.77 13.15
C ALA A 261 13.48 1.64 12.88
N ARG A 262 14.56 1.03 12.37
CA ARG A 262 15.78 1.75 11.98
C ARG A 262 15.58 2.67 10.79
N ALA A 263 14.76 2.25 9.81
CA ALA A 263 14.44 3.09 8.66
C ALA A 263 13.57 4.30 9.06
N ARG A 264 12.64 4.11 10.00
CA ARG A 264 11.84 5.22 10.58
C ARG A 264 12.72 6.26 11.27
N GLU A 265 13.71 5.83 12.06
CA GLU A 265 14.67 6.72 12.70
C GLU A 265 15.49 7.50 11.65
N ALA A 266 15.93 6.85 10.59
CA ALA A 266 16.64 7.49 9.48
C ALA A 266 15.75 8.49 8.72
N SER A 267 14.47 8.17 8.46
CA SER A 267 13.52 9.09 7.80
C SER A 267 13.24 10.32 8.65
N LEU A 268 13.14 10.18 9.97
CA LEU A 268 12.99 11.33 10.89
C LEU A 268 14.15 12.33 10.76
N THR A 269 15.37 11.85 10.55
CA THR A 269 16.56 12.69 10.37
C THR A 269 16.69 13.26 8.96
N HIS A 270 16.12 12.61 7.95
CA HIS A 270 16.25 12.99 6.54
C HIS A 270 15.10 13.91 6.08
N THR A 271 13.85 13.62 6.45
CA THR A 271 12.67 14.36 5.97
C THR A 271 11.78 14.92 7.07
N GLY A 272 12.06 14.56 8.34
CA GLY A 272 11.20 14.91 9.48
C GLY A 272 9.89 14.13 9.53
N ALA A 273 9.71 13.13 8.68
CA ALA A 273 8.50 12.34 8.59
C ALA A 273 8.36 11.34 9.74
N ILE A 274 7.16 11.26 10.33
CA ILE A 274 6.79 10.24 11.33
C ILE A 274 6.04 9.14 10.59
N ALA A 275 6.66 7.98 10.41
CA ALA A 275 6.00 6.84 9.79
C ALA A 275 4.92 6.27 10.73
N GLY A 276 3.69 6.14 10.23
CA GLY A 276 2.54 5.56 10.93
C GLY A 276 2.59 4.03 11.08
N ASN A 277 1.46 3.43 11.47
CA ASN A 277 1.33 1.98 11.59
C ASN A 277 1.32 1.31 10.21
N GLN A 278 2.42 0.65 9.86
CA GLN A 278 2.64 0.03 8.54
C GLN A 278 1.58 -1.04 8.19
N ALA A 279 1.11 -1.79 9.17
CA ALA A 279 0.12 -2.84 8.91
C ALA A 279 -1.26 -2.22 8.57
N VAL A 280 -1.63 -1.11 9.23
CA VAL A 280 -2.87 -0.39 8.93
C VAL A 280 -2.80 0.30 7.58
N LEU A 281 -1.68 0.96 7.27
CA LEU A 281 -1.41 1.55 5.95
C LEU A 281 -1.58 0.48 4.86
N ARG A 282 -0.92 -0.68 5.02
CA ARG A 282 -1.00 -1.78 4.06
C ARG A 282 -2.45 -2.25 3.86
N ALA A 283 -3.19 -2.49 4.95
CA ALA A 283 -4.58 -2.92 4.88
C ALA A 283 -5.48 -1.88 4.19
N ALA A 284 -5.29 -0.60 4.48
CA ALA A 284 -6.08 0.48 3.90
C ALA A 284 -5.81 0.66 2.39
N LEU A 285 -4.55 0.64 1.97
CA LEU A 285 -4.17 0.82 0.57
C LEU A 285 -4.54 -0.40 -0.28
N ASP A 286 -4.22 -1.61 0.19
CA ASP A 286 -4.53 -2.88 -0.49
C ASP A 286 -6.03 -3.01 -0.76
N ARG A 287 -6.83 -2.68 0.22
CA ARG A 287 -8.29 -2.70 0.12
C ARG A 287 -8.86 -1.80 -0.98
N GLU A 288 -8.27 -0.65 -1.22
CA GLU A 288 -8.69 0.26 -2.29
C GLU A 288 -8.00 -0.05 -3.64
N GLY A 289 -7.29 -1.19 -3.73
CA GLY A 289 -6.65 -1.66 -4.95
C GLY A 289 -5.37 -0.90 -5.31
N ILE A 290 -4.71 -0.28 -4.33
CA ILE A 290 -3.35 0.26 -4.51
C ILE A 290 -2.36 -0.88 -4.31
N LEU A 291 -1.64 -1.25 -5.35
CA LEU A 291 -0.63 -2.30 -5.29
C LEU A 291 0.59 -1.84 -4.48
N LEU A 292 0.79 -2.47 -3.33
CA LEU A 292 2.00 -2.28 -2.53
C LEU A 292 3.10 -3.23 -2.97
N VAL A 293 4.27 -2.68 -3.26
CA VAL A 293 5.45 -3.42 -3.67
C VAL A 293 6.61 -3.22 -2.70
N ASP A 294 7.59 -4.12 -2.72
CA ASP A 294 8.67 -4.15 -1.75
C ASP A 294 10.03 -3.69 -2.30
N SER A 295 10.14 -3.49 -3.60
CA SER A 295 11.37 -3.02 -4.26
C SER A 295 11.11 -2.05 -5.42
N LEU A 296 12.15 -1.29 -5.81
CA LEU A 296 12.11 -0.39 -6.96
C LEU A 296 11.85 -1.15 -8.27
N ASP A 297 12.43 -2.34 -8.39
CA ASP A 297 12.23 -3.21 -9.56
C ASP A 297 10.77 -3.64 -9.69
N GLU A 298 10.15 -4.11 -8.60
CA GLU A 298 8.74 -4.48 -8.58
C GLU A 298 7.82 -3.30 -8.92
N LEU A 299 8.16 -2.10 -8.46
CA LEU A 299 7.39 -0.89 -8.76
C LEU A 299 7.37 -0.58 -10.26
N VAL A 300 8.54 -0.65 -10.90
CA VAL A 300 8.67 -0.39 -12.35
C VAL A 300 8.01 -1.48 -13.17
N ASP A 301 8.23 -2.75 -12.81
CA ASP A 301 7.70 -3.90 -13.53
C ASP A 301 6.16 -3.92 -13.50
N ALA A 302 5.59 -3.83 -12.31
CA ALA A 302 4.14 -3.84 -12.14
C ALA A 302 3.49 -2.63 -12.83
N ALA A 303 4.01 -1.42 -12.61
CA ALA A 303 3.45 -0.23 -13.22
C ALA A 303 3.55 -0.27 -14.76
N GLY A 304 4.67 -0.74 -15.31
CA GLY A 304 4.88 -0.86 -16.75
C GLY A 304 3.90 -1.84 -17.40
N ILE A 305 3.72 -3.02 -16.80
CA ILE A 305 2.78 -4.04 -17.31
C ILE A 305 1.34 -3.52 -17.19
N LEU A 306 1.00 -2.94 -16.04
CA LEU A 306 -0.35 -2.42 -15.77
C LEU A 306 -0.70 -1.20 -16.63
N ALA A 307 0.27 -0.36 -16.98
CA ALA A 307 0.03 0.75 -17.92
C ALA A 307 -0.41 0.27 -19.29
N ARG A 308 0.14 -0.86 -19.74
CA ARG A 308 -0.20 -1.45 -21.04
C ARG A 308 -1.51 -2.22 -21.03
N TYR A 309 -1.66 -3.15 -20.09
CA TYR A 309 -2.75 -4.13 -20.10
C TYR A 309 -3.90 -3.79 -19.14
N GLY A 310 -3.65 -2.93 -18.16
CA GLY A 310 -4.52 -2.82 -16.98
C GLY A 310 -4.45 -4.06 -16.09
N PRO A 311 -5.21 -4.10 -15.00
CA PRO A 311 -5.34 -5.29 -14.15
C PRO A 311 -6.05 -6.43 -14.89
N PRO A 312 -5.56 -7.69 -14.78
CA PRO A 312 -6.16 -8.82 -15.45
C PRO A 312 -7.56 -9.14 -14.91
N SER A 313 -8.34 -9.89 -15.69
CA SER A 313 -9.70 -10.32 -15.34
C SER A 313 -9.75 -11.58 -14.48
N SER A 314 -8.62 -12.33 -14.40
CA SER A 314 -8.46 -13.57 -13.62
C SER A 314 -7.10 -13.56 -12.93
N PRO A 315 -6.97 -14.11 -11.72
CA PRO A 315 -5.69 -14.20 -11.01
C PRO A 315 -4.75 -15.27 -11.56
N GLY A 316 -5.25 -16.25 -12.34
CA GLY A 316 -4.47 -17.41 -12.77
C GLY A 316 -3.24 -17.04 -13.60
N ILE A 317 -2.10 -17.62 -13.26
CA ILE A 317 -0.83 -17.42 -13.95
C ILE A 317 -0.51 -18.65 -14.77
N ALA A 318 -0.30 -18.52 -16.10
CA ALA A 318 0.31 -19.56 -16.90
C ALA A 318 1.81 -19.31 -17.06
N PHE A 319 2.60 -20.38 -17.00
CA PHE A 319 4.04 -20.33 -17.20
C PHE A 319 4.44 -21.30 -18.33
N MET A 320 5.14 -20.79 -19.34
CA MET A 320 5.64 -21.54 -20.48
C MET A 320 7.15 -21.45 -20.53
N THR A 321 7.82 -22.59 -20.77
CA THR A 321 9.26 -22.69 -20.90
C THR A 321 9.67 -23.78 -21.90
N ASP A 322 10.92 -23.81 -22.30
CA ASP A 322 11.55 -24.84 -23.14
C ASP A 322 12.52 -25.74 -22.34
N SER A 323 12.39 -25.76 -21.00
CA SER A 323 13.25 -26.49 -20.09
C SER A 323 12.47 -27.15 -18.97
N GLY A 324 12.59 -28.49 -18.83
CA GLY A 324 11.98 -29.22 -17.73
C GLY A 324 12.49 -28.79 -16.35
N ALA A 325 13.76 -28.39 -16.22
CA ALA A 325 14.32 -27.87 -14.98
C ALA A 325 13.70 -26.49 -14.65
N ALA A 326 13.49 -25.63 -15.64
CA ALA A 326 12.84 -24.33 -15.43
C ALA A 326 11.35 -24.50 -15.08
N LYS A 327 10.65 -25.50 -15.62
CA LYS A 327 9.30 -25.88 -15.20
C LYS A 327 9.26 -26.23 -13.71
N THR A 328 10.17 -27.07 -13.24
CA THR A 328 10.25 -27.49 -11.81
C THR A 328 10.57 -26.29 -10.92
N HIS A 329 11.55 -25.48 -11.33
CA HIS A 329 11.93 -24.27 -10.60
C HIS A 329 10.78 -23.25 -10.50
N ALA A 330 9.99 -23.09 -11.57
CA ALA A 330 8.81 -22.21 -11.53
C ALA A 330 7.74 -22.69 -10.53
N LEU A 331 7.58 -24.02 -10.34
CA LEU A 331 6.69 -24.56 -9.32
C LEU A 331 7.19 -24.25 -7.89
N ASP A 332 8.50 -24.42 -7.65
CA ASP A 332 9.11 -24.08 -6.36
C ASP A 332 8.95 -22.58 -6.05
N LEU A 333 9.24 -21.72 -7.02
CA LEU A 333 9.07 -20.28 -6.89
C LEU A 333 7.61 -19.88 -6.65
N ALA A 334 6.66 -20.50 -7.38
CA ALA A 334 5.24 -20.23 -7.19
C ALA A 334 4.81 -20.59 -5.76
N GLN A 335 5.27 -21.74 -5.24
CA GLN A 335 5.01 -22.15 -3.85
C GLN A 335 5.60 -21.15 -2.85
N ASP A 336 6.87 -20.74 -3.03
CA ASP A 336 7.55 -19.80 -2.14
C ASP A 336 6.89 -18.40 -2.13
N LEU A 337 6.32 -18.01 -3.26
CA LEU A 337 5.62 -16.74 -3.44
C LEU A 337 4.10 -16.83 -3.12
N GLY A 338 3.59 -18.01 -2.81
CA GLY A 338 2.17 -18.23 -2.56
C GLY A 338 1.28 -18.01 -3.79
N LEU A 339 1.81 -18.28 -5.00
CA LEU A 339 1.10 -18.09 -6.27
C LEU A 339 0.36 -19.34 -6.69
N ASP A 340 -0.86 -19.16 -7.22
CA ASP A 340 -1.61 -20.24 -7.86
C ASP A 340 -1.27 -20.32 -9.35
N LEU A 341 -0.80 -21.50 -9.78
CA LEU A 341 -0.67 -21.88 -11.18
C LEU A 341 -1.84 -22.81 -11.51
N PRO A 342 -2.98 -22.30 -11.99
CA PRO A 342 -4.21 -23.07 -12.08
C PRO A 342 -4.11 -24.23 -13.04
N SER A 343 -4.94 -25.26 -12.81
CA SER A 343 -5.20 -26.30 -13.78
C SER A 343 -5.87 -25.69 -15.01
N LEU A 344 -5.37 -26.04 -16.19
CA LEU A 344 -5.92 -25.58 -17.45
C LEU A 344 -7.24 -26.31 -17.78
N ALA A 345 -8.10 -25.67 -18.56
CA ALA A 345 -9.33 -26.28 -19.05
C ALA A 345 -9.03 -27.49 -19.95
N ASP A 346 -9.90 -28.52 -19.93
CA ASP A 346 -9.73 -29.75 -20.71
C ASP A 346 -9.50 -29.49 -22.19
N ALA A 347 -10.22 -28.52 -22.79
CA ALA A 347 -10.06 -28.14 -24.18
C ALA A 347 -8.65 -27.57 -24.48
N THR A 348 -8.04 -26.90 -23.51
CA THR A 348 -6.65 -26.40 -23.63
C THR A 348 -5.67 -27.54 -23.47
N LEU A 349 -5.88 -28.45 -22.51
CA LEU A 349 -5.06 -29.65 -22.33
C LEU A 349 -5.07 -30.52 -23.59
N ASP A 350 -6.23 -30.71 -24.24
CA ASP A 350 -6.37 -31.43 -25.48
C ASP A 350 -5.62 -30.76 -26.68
N ARG A 351 -5.65 -29.42 -26.72
CA ARG A 351 -4.87 -28.67 -27.74
C ARG A 351 -3.38 -28.86 -27.52
N LEU A 352 -2.91 -28.65 -26.31
CA LEU A 352 -1.51 -28.81 -25.91
C LEU A 352 -1.03 -30.26 -26.15
N GLY A 353 -1.85 -31.27 -25.86
CA GLY A 353 -1.52 -32.67 -26.06
C GLY A 353 -1.33 -33.05 -27.58
N ARG A 354 -1.94 -32.30 -28.48
CA ARG A 354 -1.72 -32.47 -29.94
C ARG A 354 -0.45 -31.77 -30.46
N GLU A 355 -0.07 -30.68 -29.80
CA GLU A 355 1.10 -29.87 -30.20
C GLU A 355 2.41 -30.40 -29.61
N LEU A 356 2.35 -30.85 -28.36
CA LEU A 356 3.52 -31.30 -27.62
C LEU A 356 3.95 -32.72 -28.04
N PRO A 357 5.24 -33.05 -27.93
CA PRO A 357 5.72 -34.41 -28.17
C PRO A 357 5.11 -35.38 -27.15
N SER A 358 4.95 -36.65 -27.56
CA SER A 358 4.28 -37.68 -26.77
C SER A 358 4.87 -37.95 -25.35
N PHE A 359 6.12 -37.56 -25.15
CA PHE A 359 6.80 -37.67 -23.83
C PHE A 359 6.64 -36.42 -22.95
N ALA A 360 6.12 -35.31 -23.48
CA ALA A 360 5.85 -34.11 -22.70
C ALA A 360 4.42 -34.14 -22.17
N THR A 361 4.25 -33.59 -20.96
CA THR A 361 2.95 -33.56 -20.28
C THR A 361 2.33 -32.18 -20.47
N ALA A 362 1.11 -32.15 -21.02
CA ALA A 362 0.27 -30.96 -21.04
C ALA A 362 -0.12 -30.58 -19.62
N GLY A 363 -0.02 -29.30 -19.27
CA GLY A 363 -0.32 -28.77 -17.95
C GLY A 363 0.19 -27.36 -17.76
N ASN A 364 0.09 -26.85 -16.56
CA ASN A 364 0.66 -25.55 -16.16
C ASN A 364 1.58 -25.78 -14.95
N PRO A 365 2.89 -25.44 -15.03
CA PRO A 365 3.65 -24.88 -16.18
C PRO A 365 3.75 -25.83 -17.38
N VAL A 366 3.85 -25.26 -18.59
CA VAL A 366 4.10 -26.01 -19.83
C VAL A 366 5.58 -26.01 -20.17
N ASP A 367 6.13 -27.21 -20.42
CA ASP A 367 7.46 -27.39 -21.01
C ASP A 367 7.31 -27.84 -22.47
N ILE A 368 7.67 -26.96 -23.42
CA ILE A 368 7.65 -27.27 -24.84
C ILE A 368 8.87 -28.06 -25.31
N THR A 369 9.81 -28.31 -24.41
CA THR A 369 11.06 -29.03 -24.63
C THR A 369 11.99 -28.37 -25.66
N ALA A 370 13.15 -28.96 -25.93
CA ALA A 370 14.06 -28.52 -27.01
C ALA A 370 13.43 -28.58 -28.39
N MET A 371 12.23 -29.10 -28.58
CA MET A 371 11.53 -29.10 -29.86
C MET A 371 11.24 -27.69 -30.37
N GLY A 372 11.03 -26.72 -29.48
CA GLY A 372 10.89 -25.30 -29.83
C GLY A 372 12.07 -24.76 -30.66
N LEU A 373 13.28 -25.29 -30.47
CA LEU A 373 14.46 -24.91 -31.28
C LEU A 373 14.39 -25.39 -32.74
N ASN A 374 13.67 -26.48 -33.00
CA ASN A 374 13.50 -27.04 -34.32
C ASN A 374 12.19 -26.61 -35.00
N ASP A 375 11.18 -26.29 -34.22
CA ASP A 375 9.89 -25.74 -34.65
C ASP A 375 9.58 -24.46 -33.87
N PRO A 376 10.12 -23.29 -34.26
CA PRO A 376 9.86 -22.02 -33.60
C PRO A 376 8.36 -21.67 -33.54
N GLY A 377 7.55 -22.16 -34.50
CA GLY A 377 6.09 -21.97 -34.48
C GLY A 377 5.37 -22.63 -33.32
N LEU A 378 5.98 -23.62 -32.67
CA LEU A 378 5.43 -24.28 -31.48
C LEU A 378 5.27 -23.30 -30.31
N TYR A 379 6.21 -22.37 -30.13
CA TYR A 379 6.10 -21.33 -29.11
C TYR A 379 4.81 -20.51 -29.26
N ALA A 380 4.50 -20.06 -30.47
CA ALA A 380 3.32 -19.26 -30.76
C ALA A 380 2.01 -20.04 -30.52
N ARG A 381 1.96 -21.31 -31.00
CA ARG A 381 0.77 -22.15 -30.86
C ARG A 381 0.47 -22.48 -29.38
N VAL A 382 1.51 -22.79 -28.62
CA VAL A 382 1.36 -23.05 -27.16
C VAL A 382 0.97 -21.78 -26.43
N ALA A 383 1.66 -20.64 -26.67
CA ALA A 383 1.32 -19.36 -26.06
C ALA A 383 -0.12 -18.94 -26.38
N GLY A 384 -0.56 -19.08 -27.64
CA GLY A 384 -1.94 -18.82 -28.03
C GLY A 384 -2.95 -19.69 -27.28
N SER A 385 -2.66 -21.00 -27.14
CA SER A 385 -3.53 -21.93 -26.40
C SER A 385 -3.67 -21.57 -24.93
N LEU A 386 -2.58 -21.09 -24.29
CA LEU A 386 -2.59 -20.63 -22.88
C LEU A 386 -3.34 -19.30 -22.73
N LEU A 387 -3.15 -18.37 -23.66
CA LEU A 387 -3.85 -17.08 -23.64
C LEU A 387 -5.37 -17.22 -23.84
N ASP A 388 -5.80 -18.22 -24.60
CA ASP A 388 -7.23 -18.52 -24.80
C ASP A 388 -7.88 -19.21 -23.59
N ASP A 389 -7.09 -19.76 -22.65
CA ASP A 389 -7.62 -20.48 -21.51
C ASP A 389 -8.36 -19.54 -20.54
N PRO A 390 -9.61 -19.86 -20.13
CA PRO A 390 -10.38 -18.99 -19.24
C PRO A 390 -9.81 -18.89 -17.82
N SER A 391 -9.06 -19.89 -17.36
CA SER A 391 -8.44 -19.89 -16.03
C SER A 391 -7.20 -18.97 -15.97
N VAL A 392 -6.62 -18.63 -17.13
CA VAL A 392 -5.40 -17.85 -17.26
C VAL A 392 -5.71 -16.35 -17.32
N GLY A 393 -5.17 -15.58 -16.39
CA GLY A 393 -5.21 -14.12 -16.37
C GLY A 393 -3.94 -13.47 -16.91
N SER A 394 -2.78 -14.13 -16.79
CA SER A 394 -1.49 -13.66 -17.30
C SER A 394 -0.61 -14.81 -17.77
N LEU A 395 0.29 -14.54 -18.70
CA LEU A 395 1.23 -15.52 -19.26
C LEU A 395 2.68 -15.07 -19.05
N VAL A 396 3.49 -15.93 -18.43
CA VAL A 396 4.95 -15.79 -18.36
C VAL A 396 5.58 -16.72 -19.39
N VAL A 397 6.38 -16.19 -20.29
CA VAL A 397 7.16 -16.93 -21.29
C VAL A 397 8.63 -16.86 -20.90
N ALA A 398 9.17 -17.95 -20.36
CA ALA A 398 10.57 -18.08 -19.97
C ALA A 398 11.31 -18.95 -20.98
N ALA A 399 12.07 -18.31 -21.88
CA ALA A 399 12.69 -18.98 -23.00
C ALA A 399 14.22 -18.90 -22.97
N MET A 400 14.87 -19.93 -23.54
CA MET A 400 16.30 -19.88 -23.84
C MET A 400 16.48 -19.39 -25.29
N PRO A 401 17.22 -18.31 -25.55
CA PRO A 401 17.35 -17.77 -26.89
C PRO A 401 18.21 -18.64 -27.83
N GLY A 402 18.95 -19.60 -27.31
CA GLY A 402 19.84 -20.45 -28.08
C GLY A 402 20.96 -19.66 -28.79
N SER A 403 21.25 -19.95 -30.04
CA SER A 403 22.11 -19.13 -30.90
C SER A 403 21.37 -17.88 -31.39
N ASP A 404 22.08 -16.87 -31.89
CA ASP A 404 21.48 -15.64 -32.44
C ASP A 404 20.42 -15.93 -33.50
N ARG A 405 20.65 -16.91 -34.35
CA ARG A 405 19.68 -17.35 -35.39
C ARG A 405 18.44 -17.94 -34.72
N GLN A 406 18.60 -18.87 -33.82
CA GLN A 406 17.46 -19.52 -33.12
C GLN A 406 16.66 -18.54 -32.31
N GLY A 407 17.32 -17.63 -31.57
CA GLY A 407 16.65 -16.57 -30.82
C GLY A 407 15.88 -15.60 -31.72
N THR A 408 16.40 -15.32 -32.94
CA THR A 408 15.69 -14.48 -33.91
C THR A 408 14.46 -15.21 -34.48
N GLU A 409 14.59 -16.49 -34.86
CA GLU A 409 13.48 -17.32 -35.36
C GLU A 409 12.38 -17.49 -34.28
N GLN A 410 12.78 -17.62 -32.98
CA GLN A 410 11.87 -17.69 -31.85
C GLN A 410 11.09 -16.38 -31.66
N VAL A 411 11.80 -15.23 -31.68
CA VAL A 411 11.16 -13.91 -31.57
C VAL A 411 10.23 -13.65 -32.75
N ASP A 412 10.64 -14.03 -33.98
CA ASP A 412 9.80 -13.91 -35.20
C ASP A 412 8.48 -14.67 -35.06
N ALA A 413 8.54 -15.87 -34.49
CA ALA A 413 7.36 -16.72 -34.30
C ALA A 413 6.45 -16.24 -33.16
N LEU A 414 7.04 -15.85 -32.01
CA LEU A 414 6.31 -15.50 -30.82
C LEU A 414 5.69 -14.09 -30.86
N LEU A 415 6.44 -13.12 -31.39
CA LEU A 415 6.11 -11.71 -31.22
C LEU A 415 4.71 -11.32 -31.71
N PRO A 416 4.20 -11.85 -32.87
CA PRO A 416 2.84 -11.55 -33.29
C PRO A 416 1.75 -11.99 -32.29
N THR A 417 1.94 -13.14 -31.64
CA THR A 417 1.01 -13.68 -30.66
C THR A 417 1.07 -12.83 -29.36
N LEU A 418 2.28 -12.50 -28.88
CA LEU A 418 2.46 -11.78 -27.63
C LEU A 418 2.02 -10.30 -27.74
N SER A 419 2.36 -9.63 -28.84
CA SER A 419 2.00 -8.22 -29.07
C SER A 419 0.50 -8.02 -29.27
N GLY A 420 -0.20 -9.00 -29.84
CA GLY A 420 -1.65 -9.00 -30.03
C GLY A 420 -2.46 -9.45 -28.83
N ALA A 421 -1.82 -9.90 -27.75
CA ALA A 421 -2.50 -10.43 -26.58
C ALA A 421 -3.28 -9.33 -25.83
N SER A 422 -4.52 -9.62 -25.46
CA SER A 422 -5.33 -8.78 -24.56
C SER A 422 -5.06 -9.03 -23.08
N LYS A 423 -4.51 -10.20 -22.74
CA LYS A 423 -4.07 -10.55 -21.38
C LYS A 423 -2.62 -10.14 -21.19
N PRO A 424 -2.20 -9.79 -19.98
CA PRO A 424 -0.80 -9.52 -19.67
C PRO A 424 0.12 -10.66 -20.07
N VAL A 425 1.15 -10.33 -20.83
CA VAL A 425 2.22 -11.25 -21.21
C VAL A 425 3.54 -10.69 -20.70
N ILE A 426 4.37 -11.55 -20.14
CA ILE A 426 5.70 -11.19 -19.65
C ILE A 426 6.70 -12.13 -20.33
N TYR A 427 7.57 -11.57 -21.17
CA TYR A 427 8.68 -12.32 -21.77
C TYR A 427 9.90 -12.22 -20.83
N THR A 428 10.55 -13.35 -20.59
CA THR A 428 11.78 -13.39 -19.79
C THR A 428 12.78 -14.39 -20.36
N ILE A 429 14.05 -14.15 -20.10
CA ILE A 429 15.16 -14.99 -20.53
C ILE A 429 15.68 -15.75 -19.33
N MET A 430 15.84 -17.05 -19.49
CA MET A 430 16.48 -17.88 -18.47
C MET A 430 17.98 -17.53 -18.38
N GLY A 431 18.43 -17.25 -17.14
CA GLY A 431 19.83 -16.88 -16.91
C GLY A 431 20.14 -15.39 -17.06
N GLY A 432 19.16 -14.52 -16.90
CA GLY A 432 19.22 -13.04 -16.69
C GLY A 432 20.15 -12.21 -17.55
N ASP A 433 21.42 -12.57 -17.57
CA ASP A 433 22.48 -11.90 -18.33
C ASP A 433 22.84 -12.63 -19.65
N TRP A 434 22.03 -13.60 -20.08
CA TRP A 434 22.23 -14.23 -21.39
C TRP A 434 22.14 -13.16 -22.48
N PRO A 435 23.10 -13.07 -23.40
CA PRO A 435 23.14 -12.03 -24.41
C PRO A 435 21.97 -12.22 -25.39
N LEU A 436 20.93 -11.39 -25.26
CA LEU A 436 19.92 -11.24 -26.28
C LEU A 436 20.44 -10.23 -27.32
N PRO A 437 20.48 -10.57 -28.63
CA PRO A 437 20.85 -9.61 -29.65
C PRO A 437 20.04 -8.33 -29.56
N GLU A 438 20.71 -7.17 -29.59
CA GLU A 438 20.06 -5.85 -29.38
C GLU A 438 18.90 -5.64 -30.38
N ALA A 439 19.02 -6.15 -31.59
CA ALA A 439 17.93 -6.10 -32.56
C ALA A 439 16.67 -6.85 -32.10
N ASN A 440 16.82 -8.01 -31.44
CA ASN A 440 15.70 -8.77 -30.92
C ASN A 440 15.12 -8.08 -29.67
N ARG A 441 16.01 -7.56 -28.82
CA ARG A 441 15.59 -6.78 -27.64
C ARG A 441 14.75 -5.57 -28.06
N SER A 442 15.24 -4.76 -28.99
CA SER A 442 14.51 -3.60 -29.48
C SER A 442 13.16 -3.99 -30.07
N ARG A 443 13.09 -5.04 -30.89
CA ARG A 443 11.82 -5.52 -31.49
C ARG A 443 10.79 -5.93 -30.43
N ILE A 444 11.21 -6.62 -29.37
CA ILE A 444 10.32 -7.02 -28.26
C ILE A 444 9.78 -5.78 -27.55
N LEU A 445 10.66 -4.84 -27.24
CA LEU A 445 10.28 -3.59 -26.56
C LEU A 445 9.40 -2.69 -27.44
N ASP A 446 9.74 -2.53 -28.73
CA ASP A 446 8.97 -1.73 -29.69
C ASP A 446 7.57 -2.31 -29.94
N ALA A 447 7.43 -3.64 -29.85
CA ALA A 447 6.12 -4.30 -29.85
C ALA A 447 5.36 -4.13 -28.51
N GLY A 448 5.98 -3.47 -27.54
CA GLY A 448 5.44 -3.21 -26.21
C GLY A 448 5.29 -4.47 -25.35
N VAL A 449 6.02 -5.55 -25.64
CA VAL A 449 6.01 -6.75 -24.80
C VAL A 449 6.96 -6.56 -23.63
N PRO A 450 6.47 -6.62 -22.37
CA PRO A 450 7.31 -6.53 -21.19
C PRO A 450 8.41 -7.57 -21.18
N LEU A 451 9.67 -7.12 -21.12
CA LEU A 451 10.86 -7.96 -21.10
C LEU A 451 11.55 -7.84 -19.75
N LEU A 452 11.40 -8.86 -18.91
CA LEU A 452 12.03 -8.91 -17.59
C LEU A 452 13.27 -9.81 -17.59
N ARG A 453 14.23 -9.52 -16.70
CA ARG A 453 15.56 -10.14 -16.72
C ARG A 453 15.62 -11.58 -16.22
N SER A 454 14.63 -12.03 -15.45
CA SER A 454 14.65 -13.40 -14.92
C SER A 454 13.23 -13.94 -14.70
N PRO A 455 13.06 -15.28 -14.71
CA PRO A 455 11.79 -15.93 -14.38
C PRO A 455 11.26 -15.57 -12.97
N GLU A 456 12.14 -15.41 -11.99
CA GLU A 456 11.79 -15.02 -10.62
C GLU A 456 11.14 -13.64 -10.58
N ARG A 457 11.73 -12.69 -11.32
CA ARG A 457 11.19 -11.33 -11.45
C ARG A 457 9.87 -11.34 -12.21
N ALA A 458 9.77 -12.15 -13.27
CA ALA A 458 8.55 -12.30 -14.06
C ALA A 458 7.40 -12.91 -13.25
N LEU A 459 7.65 -13.97 -12.47
CA LEU A 459 6.64 -14.59 -11.62
C LEU A 459 6.21 -13.66 -10.49
N ARG A 460 7.13 -12.89 -9.89
CA ARG A 460 6.80 -11.89 -8.89
C ARG A 460 5.89 -10.79 -9.46
N ALA A 461 6.21 -10.30 -10.66
CA ALA A 461 5.36 -9.33 -11.36
C ALA A 461 3.98 -9.93 -11.67
N ALA A 462 3.91 -11.16 -12.19
CA ALA A 462 2.65 -11.86 -12.44
C ALA A 462 1.84 -12.06 -11.14
N GLY A 463 2.49 -12.34 -10.01
CA GLY A 463 1.87 -12.42 -8.70
C GLY A 463 1.22 -11.10 -8.26
N HIS A 464 1.87 -9.97 -8.50
CA HIS A 464 1.26 -8.67 -8.26
C HIS A 464 0.01 -8.41 -9.11
N LEU A 465 0.03 -8.86 -10.37
CA LEU A 465 -1.15 -8.78 -11.24
C LEU A 465 -2.29 -9.69 -10.75
N ALA A 466 -1.97 -10.91 -10.33
CA ALA A 466 -2.92 -11.87 -9.77
C ALA A 466 -3.60 -11.29 -8.52
N HIS A 467 -2.82 -10.75 -7.61
CA HIS A 467 -3.33 -10.09 -6.39
C HIS A 467 -4.33 -8.96 -6.71
N LEU A 468 -4.02 -8.11 -7.68
CA LEU A 468 -4.96 -7.06 -8.10
C LEU A 468 -6.23 -7.61 -8.74
N ALA A 469 -6.17 -8.74 -9.46
CA ALA A 469 -7.34 -9.38 -10.03
C ALA A 469 -8.27 -9.93 -8.94
N GLU A 470 -7.73 -10.53 -7.89
CA GLU A 470 -8.47 -11.02 -6.73
C GLU A 470 -9.20 -9.88 -6.01
N ARG A 471 -8.53 -8.74 -5.80
CA ARG A 471 -9.11 -7.56 -5.13
C ARG A 471 -10.18 -6.83 -5.94
N ARG A 472 -10.25 -7.05 -7.26
CA ARG A 472 -11.29 -6.49 -8.13
C ARG A 472 -12.64 -7.19 -8.04
N ALA A 473 -12.76 -8.30 -7.32
CA ALA A 473 -14.03 -8.93 -7.05
C ALA A 473 -15.04 -7.89 -6.49
N PRO A 474 -16.35 -8.00 -6.82
CA PRO A 474 -17.33 -6.97 -6.46
C PRO A 474 -17.26 -6.67 -4.98
N ALA A 475 -17.27 -5.38 -4.64
CA ALA A 475 -17.13 -4.88 -3.28
C ALA A 475 -18.02 -5.70 -2.33
N ALA A 476 -17.37 -6.50 -1.49
CA ALA A 476 -18.03 -7.30 -0.47
C ALA A 476 -18.92 -6.38 0.37
N GLU A 477 -20.04 -6.91 0.82
CA GLU A 477 -21.02 -6.18 1.64
C GLU A 477 -20.31 -5.54 2.84
N ARG A 478 -20.20 -4.22 2.83
CA ARG A 478 -19.53 -3.46 3.89
C ARG A 478 -20.35 -3.50 5.17
N VAL A 479 -19.66 -3.62 6.29
CA VAL A 479 -20.28 -3.60 7.62
C VAL A 479 -20.97 -2.25 7.87
N ARG A 480 -22.21 -2.27 8.35
CA ARG A 480 -22.96 -1.07 8.73
C ARG A 480 -22.53 -0.61 10.13
N PRO A 481 -22.19 0.68 10.29
CA PRO A 481 -21.83 1.21 11.60
C PRO A 481 -22.95 1.04 12.65
N VAL A 482 -22.56 0.67 13.87
CA VAL A 482 -23.44 0.58 15.03
C VAL A 482 -22.96 1.59 16.08
N ARG A 483 -23.83 2.49 16.48
CA ARG A 483 -23.50 3.53 17.45
C ARG A 483 -23.60 3.00 18.88
N LEU A 484 -22.54 3.23 19.64
CA LEU A 484 -22.49 3.06 21.08
C LEU A 484 -22.19 4.44 21.71
N ASP A 485 -22.98 4.82 22.67
CA ASP A 485 -22.77 6.09 23.39
C ASP A 485 -21.85 5.82 24.59
N LEU A 486 -20.56 6.11 24.44
CA LEU A 486 -19.55 6.06 25.49
C LEU A 486 -18.97 7.47 25.71
N PRO A 487 -18.93 7.98 26.95
CA PRO A 487 -18.27 9.25 27.24
C PRO A 487 -16.77 9.20 26.96
N GLU A 488 -16.19 10.33 26.59
CA GLU A 488 -14.73 10.47 26.46
C GLU A 488 -14.04 10.26 27.82
N GLY A 489 -12.80 9.78 27.78
CA GLY A 489 -11.99 9.56 28.99
C GLY A 489 -12.35 8.32 29.80
N VAL A 490 -13.39 7.59 29.44
CA VAL A 490 -13.85 6.41 30.18
C VAL A 490 -13.07 5.17 29.79
N VAL A 491 -12.64 4.41 30.80
CA VAL A 491 -12.14 3.04 30.63
C VAL A 491 -13.14 2.11 31.33
N LEU A 492 -13.78 1.23 30.56
CA LEU A 492 -14.72 0.27 31.11
C LEU A 492 -13.99 -1.00 31.56
N GLY A 493 -14.21 -1.39 32.82
CA GLY A 493 -13.77 -2.70 33.30
C GLY A 493 -14.54 -3.87 32.64
N GLU A 494 -14.03 -5.08 32.86
CA GLU A 494 -14.55 -6.29 32.19
C GLU A 494 -16.08 -6.47 32.27
N PRO A 495 -16.76 -6.31 33.41
CA PRO A 495 -18.22 -6.50 33.49
C PRO A 495 -18.99 -5.54 32.56
N ALA A 496 -18.65 -4.26 32.59
CA ALA A 496 -19.30 -3.23 31.77
C ALA A 496 -18.94 -3.37 30.29
N ALA A 497 -17.69 -3.75 29.97
CA ALA A 497 -17.27 -4.05 28.59
C ALA A 497 -18.04 -5.28 28.04
N LYS A 498 -18.24 -6.33 28.84
CA LYS A 498 -19.05 -7.50 28.47
C LYS A 498 -20.52 -7.15 28.22
N ASP A 499 -21.09 -6.20 28.98
CA ASP A 499 -22.45 -5.72 28.72
C ASP A 499 -22.56 -5.03 27.37
N ILE A 500 -21.56 -4.26 26.96
CA ILE A 500 -21.47 -3.71 25.60
C ILE A 500 -21.40 -4.84 24.57
N LEU A 501 -20.50 -5.81 24.72
CA LEU A 501 -20.40 -6.94 23.80
C LEU A 501 -21.71 -7.72 23.68
N ARG A 502 -22.41 -7.91 24.79
CA ARG A 502 -23.74 -8.56 24.81
C ARG A 502 -24.76 -7.74 24.03
N SER A 503 -24.75 -6.41 24.13
CA SER A 503 -25.64 -5.53 23.36
C SER A 503 -25.37 -5.58 21.85
N LEU A 504 -24.13 -5.86 21.48
CA LEU A 504 -23.71 -6.13 20.10
C LEU A 504 -24.08 -7.54 19.61
N GLY A 505 -24.63 -8.39 20.48
CA GLY A 505 -25.02 -9.77 20.19
C GLY A 505 -23.86 -10.76 20.25
N LEU A 506 -22.71 -10.41 20.86
CA LEU A 506 -21.68 -11.38 21.19
C LEU A 506 -22.09 -12.17 22.44
N ARG A 507 -21.83 -13.47 22.43
CA ARG A 507 -22.00 -14.30 23.61
C ARG A 507 -20.87 -14.01 24.60
N VAL A 508 -21.22 -13.81 25.87
CA VAL A 508 -20.29 -13.69 26.99
C VAL A 508 -20.69 -14.70 28.08
N PRO A 509 -19.79 -15.17 28.94
CA PRO A 509 -20.13 -16.08 30.02
C PRO A 509 -21.21 -15.51 30.94
N ALA A 510 -22.09 -16.37 31.41
CA ALA A 510 -23.03 -15.99 32.46
C ALA A 510 -22.25 -15.76 33.78
N GLY A 511 -22.50 -14.64 34.45
CA GLY A 511 -21.77 -14.31 35.67
C GLY A 511 -22.19 -12.98 36.28
N SER A 512 -21.69 -12.71 37.48
CA SER A 512 -21.90 -11.46 38.19
C SER A 512 -20.76 -11.18 39.16
N LEU A 513 -20.63 -9.90 39.53
CA LEU A 513 -19.63 -9.43 40.49
C LEU A 513 -20.05 -9.79 41.92
N ALA A 514 -19.16 -10.41 42.69
CA ALA A 514 -19.29 -10.69 44.12
C ALA A 514 -18.39 -9.76 44.92
N ARG A 515 -18.89 -9.26 46.03
CA ARG A 515 -18.16 -8.38 46.95
C ARG A 515 -17.46 -9.13 48.07
N ASP A 516 -17.93 -10.33 48.35
CA ASP A 516 -17.35 -11.23 49.35
C ASP A 516 -17.48 -12.70 48.98
N ALA A 517 -16.87 -13.59 49.76
CA ALA A 517 -16.87 -15.02 49.50
C ALA A 517 -18.27 -15.65 49.62
N ALA A 518 -19.16 -15.10 50.45
CA ALA A 518 -20.52 -15.64 50.61
C ALA A 518 -21.38 -15.32 49.40
N GLU A 519 -21.29 -14.09 48.88
CA GLU A 519 -21.93 -13.68 47.64
C GLU A 519 -21.36 -14.49 46.43
N ALA A 520 -20.04 -14.69 46.39
CA ALA A 520 -19.40 -15.52 45.34
C ALA A 520 -19.91 -16.95 45.39
N LYS A 521 -20.07 -17.52 46.59
CA LYS A 521 -20.65 -18.88 46.74
C LYS A 521 -22.10 -18.94 46.24
N SER A 522 -22.92 -17.98 46.62
CA SER A 522 -24.31 -17.90 46.19
C SER A 522 -24.45 -17.77 44.67
N LEU A 523 -23.54 -17.00 44.00
CA LEU A 523 -23.48 -16.87 42.54
C LEU A 523 -23.07 -18.18 41.89
N ALA A 524 -22.01 -18.82 42.37
CA ALA A 524 -21.49 -20.07 41.82
C ALA A 524 -22.50 -21.22 41.95
N ASP A 525 -23.23 -21.30 43.11
CA ASP A 525 -24.26 -22.32 43.30
C ASP A 525 -25.45 -22.13 42.35
N ARG A 526 -25.74 -20.92 41.89
CA ARG A 526 -26.77 -20.67 40.87
C ARG A 526 -26.29 -20.97 39.46
N LEU A 527 -25.01 -20.66 39.15
CA LEU A 527 -24.41 -20.92 37.81
C LEU A 527 -24.16 -22.42 37.59
N GLY A 528 -23.87 -23.16 38.66
CA GLY A 528 -23.36 -24.52 38.61
C GLY A 528 -21.84 -24.55 38.42
N TYR A 529 -21.21 -25.57 38.97
CA TYR A 529 -19.75 -25.75 38.86
C TYR A 529 -19.40 -26.54 37.60
N PRO A 530 -18.25 -26.27 36.99
CA PRO A 530 -17.17 -25.39 37.44
C PRO A 530 -17.39 -23.91 37.13
N VAL A 531 -16.80 -23.02 37.96
CA VAL A 531 -16.81 -21.55 37.74
C VAL A 531 -15.40 -20.96 37.71
N VAL A 532 -15.29 -19.77 37.15
CA VAL A 532 -14.07 -18.97 37.12
C VAL A 532 -14.25 -17.75 38.01
N LEU A 533 -13.26 -17.48 38.87
CA LEU A 533 -13.16 -16.28 39.67
C LEU A 533 -12.16 -15.32 39.03
N LYS A 534 -12.55 -14.07 38.78
CA LYS A 534 -11.68 -13.04 38.22
C LYS A 534 -11.73 -11.79 39.09
N ALA A 535 -10.59 -11.31 39.57
CA ALA A 535 -10.54 -10.03 40.25
C ALA A 535 -10.77 -8.89 39.27
N VAL A 536 -11.62 -7.94 39.66
CA VAL A 536 -11.96 -6.77 38.84
C VAL A 536 -11.37 -5.53 39.42
N SER A 537 -10.54 -4.84 38.67
CA SER A 537 -10.00 -3.52 38.96
C SER A 537 -9.68 -2.80 37.64
N PRO A 538 -9.91 -1.48 37.56
CA PRO A 538 -9.48 -0.66 36.43
C PRO A 538 -7.97 -0.68 36.13
N GLU A 539 -7.19 -1.07 37.15
CA GLU A 539 -5.73 -1.14 37.10
C GLU A 539 -5.18 -2.52 36.65
N LEU A 540 -6.06 -3.52 36.50
CA LEU A 540 -5.68 -4.89 36.10
C LEU A 540 -5.99 -5.16 34.63
N ARG A 541 -5.02 -4.97 33.76
CA ARG A 541 -5.14 -5.29 32.30
C ARG A 541 -4.89 -6.77 32.01
N HIS A 542 -3.76 -7.30 32.46
CA HIS A 542 -3.34 -8.69 32.25
C HIS A 542 -3.59 -9.52 33.50
N LYS A 543 -4.83 -10.00 33.66
CA LYS A 543 -5.28 -10.70 34.86
C LYS A 543 -4.54 -12.01 35.11
N SER A 544 -4.22 -12.75 34.03
CA SER A 544 -3.50 -14.02 34.09
C SER A 544 -2.09 -13.85 34.67
N ASP A 545 -1.35 -12.84 34.20
CA ASP A 545 0.02 -12.56 34.64
C ASP A 545 0.08 -12.08 36.09
N ALA A 546 -0.95 -11.32 36.51
CA ALA A 546 -1.09 -10.85 37.90
C ALA A 546 -1.61 -11.95 38.83
N GLY A 547 -1.91 -13.16 38.35
CA GLY A 547 -2.52 -14.21 39.17
C GLY A 547 -3.94 -13.87 39.64
N ALA A 548 -4.63 -13.01 38.89
CA ALA A 548 -5.97 -12.48 39.19
C ALA A 548 -7.12 -13.40 38.74
N VAL A 549 -6.82 -14.61 38.30
CA VAL A 549 -7.78 -15.64 37.84
C VAL A 549 -7.68 -16.88 38.73
N GLY A 550 -8.82 -17.46 39.08
CA GLY A 550 -8.92 -18.71 39.84
C GLY A 550 -9.99 -19.61 39.23
N PHE A 551 -9.72 -20.92 39.18
CA PHE A 551 -10.65 -21.94 38.66
C PHE A 551 -11.18 -22.76 39.81
N VAL A 552 -12.51 -22.93 39.90
CA VAL A 552 -13.18 -23.65 40.99
C VAL A 552 -14.03 -24.75 40.38
N HIS A 553 -13.67 -25.99 40.69
CA HIS A 553 -14.36 -27.16 40.13
C HIS A 553 -15.48 -27.70 41.03
N HIS A 554 -15.35 -27.50 42.35
CA HIS A 554 -16.31 -27.99 43.33
C HIS A 554 -16.71 -26.90 44.35
N ALA A 555 -17.90 -26.99 44.89
CA ALA A 555 -18.45 -26.01 45.82
C ALA A 555 -17.60 -25.83 47.10
N ASP A 556 -16.97 -26.90 47.57
CA ASP A 556 -16.17 -26.88 48.80
C ASP A 556 -14.85 -26.10 48.64
N ASP A 557 -14.37 -25.96 47.42
CA ASP A 557 -13.10 -25.28 47.11
C ASP A 557 -13.27 -23.77 46.94
N LEU A 558 -14.48 -23.25 46.80
CA LEU A 558 -14.74 -21.87 46.40
C LEU A 558 -14.19 -20.85 47.42
N ALA A 559 -14.49 -21.03 48.71
CA ALA A 559 -14.06 -20.07 49.75
C ALA A 559 -12.52 -20.00 49.84
N ALA A 560 -11.86 -21.17 49.78
CA ALA A 560 -10.41 -21.24 49.82
C ALA A 560 -9.77 -20.62 48.55
N SER A 561 -10.37 -20.83 47.35
CA SER A 561 -9.93 -20.26 46.10
C SER A 561 -10.11 -18.74 46.07
N TYR A 562 -11.24 -18.24 46.55
CA TYR A 562 -11.55 -16.80 46.68
C TYR A 562 -10.52 -16.09 47.54
N GLU A 563 -10.27 -16.60 48.76
CA GLU A 563 -9.28 -16.04 49.67
C GLU A 563 -7.84 -16.16 49.12
N SER A 564 -7.51 -17.26 48.45
CA SER A 564 -6.21 -17.45 47.82
C SER A 564 -5.97 -16.44 46.72
N LEU A 565 -7.01 -16.16 45.89
CA LEU A 565 -6.97 -15.13 44.86
C LEU A 565 -6.65 -13.75 45.46
N LEU A 566 -7.38 -13.35 46.50
CA LEU A 566 -7.15 -12.06 47.16
C LEU A 566 -5.76 -11.96 47.78
N ARG A 567 -5.28 -13.00 48.48
CA ARG A 567 -3.95 -13.03 49.08
C ARG A 567 -2.82 -12.93 48.03
N ARG A 568 -2.97 -13.55 46.87
CA ARG A 568 -2.00 -13.44 45.78
C ARG A 568 -1.90 -12.01 45.26
N LEU A 569 -3.05 -11.37 45.07
CA LEU A 569 -3.10 -9.98 44.56
C LEU A 569 -2.57 -9.00 45.59
N GLU A 570 -2.91 -9.14 46.86
CA GLU A 570 -2.39 -8.30 47.96
C GLU A 570 -0.86 -8.37 48.05
N ARG A 571 -0.25 -9.57 47.82
CA ARG A 571 1.20 -9.73 47.80
C ARG A 571 1.84 -9.14 46.53
N ALA A 572 1.20 -9.31 45.38
CA ALA A 572 1.75 -8.84 44.11
C ALA A 572 1.59 -7.32 43.95
N ARG A 573 0.46 -6.76 44.41
CA ARG A 573 0.08 -5.35 44.27
C ARG A 573 -0.66 -4.84 45.51
N PRO A 574 0.05 -4.48 46.59
CA PRO A 574 -0.55 -4.10 47.89
C PRO A 574 -1.48 -2.88 47.86
N ALA A 575 -1.32 -2.01 46.82
CA ALA A 575 -2.12 -0.77 46.69
C ALA A 575 -3.30 -0.93 45.71
N LEU A 576 -3.55 -2.14 45.18
CA LEU A 576 -4.59 -2.37 44.20
C LEU A 576 -5.99 -2.25 44.81
N VAL A 577 -6.82 -1.40 44.24
CA VAL A 577 -8.23 -1.28 44.62
C VAL A 577 -9.08 -2.19 43.78
N LEU A 578 -9.72 -3.18 44.44
CA LEU A 578 -10.63 -4.13 43.77
C LEU A 578 -12.08 -3.61 43.86
N GLU A 579 -12.78 -3.70 42.73
CA GLU A 579 -14.25 -3.49 42.67
C GLU A 579 -15.00 -4.74 43.18
N GLY A 580 -14.41 -5.91 43.09
CA GLY A 580 -14.95 -7.20 43.51
C GLY A 580 -14.29 -8.36 42.76
N VAL A 581 -14.89 -9.54 42.88
CA VAL A 581 -14.51 -10.73 42.15
C VAL A 581 -15.67 -11.16 41.25
N LEU A 582 -15.45 -11.16 39.94
CA LEU A 582 -16.41 -11.66 38.95
C LEU A 582 -16.44 -13.18 39.02
N VAL A 583 -17.64 -13.74 39.23
CA VAL A 583 -17.90 -15.19 39.27
C VAL A 583 -18.62 -15.56 37.96
N GLU A 584 -18.02 -16.38 37.13
CA GLU A 584 -18.54 -16.74 35.80
C GLU A 584 -18.59 -18.24 35.56
N GLU A 585 -19.52 -18.69 34.69
CA GLU A 585 -19.48 -20.05 34.18
C GLU A 585 -18.16 -20.35 33.48
N MET A 586 -17.62 -21.56 33.67
CA MET A 586 -16.40 -21.97 33.00
C MET A 586 -16.70 -22.54 31.62
N VAL A 587 -16.43 -21.77 30.57
CA VAL A 587 -16.54 -22.24 29.19
C VAL A 587 -15.30 -23.09 28.85
N ARG A 588 -15.48 -24.25 28.25
CA ARG A 588 -14.40 -25.18 27.94
C ARG A 588 -14.35 -25.55 26.45
N GLY A 589 -13.16 -25.89 25.99
CA GLY A 589 -12.89 -26.29 24.62
C GLY A 589 -12.82 -25.10 23.68
N GLY A 590 -12.55 -25.36 22.40
CA GLY A 590 -12.43 -24.33 21.39
C GLY A 590 -11.01 -23.79 21.20
N VAL A 591 -10.87 -22.81 20.31
CA VAL A 591 -9.62 -22.13 19.95
C VAL A 591 -9.69 -20.69 20.46
N GLU A 592 -8.66 -20.25 21.17
CA GLU A 592 -8.54 -18.87 21.63
C GLU A 592 -8.10 -17.95 20.51
N VAL A 593 -8.80 -16.85 20.32
CA VAL A 593 -8.55 -15.81 19.32
C VAL A 593 -8.46 -14.45 20.02
N LEU A 594 -7.47 -13.65 19.64
CA LEU A 594 -7.41 -12.23 19.95
C LEU A 594 -8.24 -11.46 18.94
N LEU A 595 -9.17 -10.64 19.39
CA LEU A 595 -9.91 -9.70 18.56
C LEU A 595 -9.80 -8.30 19.16
N GLY A 596 -9.08 -7.42 18.48
CA GLY A 596 -8.94 -6.01 18.84
C GLY A 596 -9.53 -5.10 17.76
N ALA A 597 -10.14 -3.99 18.17
CA ALA A 597 -10.49 -2.88 17.31
C ALA A 597 -9.87 -1.62 17.86
N ARG A 598 -9.20 -0.85 17.01
CA ARG A 598 -8.50 0.38 17.39
C ARG A 598 -8.72 1.46 16.34
N ARG A 599 -8.39 2.69 16.69
CA ARG A 599 -8.46 3.83 15.78
C ARG A 599 -7.07 4.38 15.50
N ASP A 600 -6.67 4.31 14.23
CA ASP A 600 -5.46 4.97 13.76
C ASP A 600 -5.81 6.44 13.42
N PRO A 601 -4.98 7.42 13.81
CA PRO A 601 -5.25 8.83 13.56
C PRO A 601 -5.30 9.19 12.08
N ASP A 602 -4.50 8.50 11.26
CA ASP A 602 -4.34 8.77 9.83
C ASP A 602 -5.27 7.91 8.96
N TRP A 603 -5.41 6.61 9.29
CA TRP A 603 -6.11 5.62 8.48
C TRP A 603 -7.51 5.27 8.98
N GLY A 604 -7.88 5.76 10.18
CA GLY A 604 -9.18 5.48 10.77
C GLY A 604 -9.27 4.16 11.54
N PRO A 605 -10.49 3.64 11.79
CA PRO A 605 -10.69 2.47 12.61
C PRO A 605 -10.29 1.17 11.88
N TYR A 606 -9.60 0.28 12.60
CA TYR A 606 -9.10 -0.99 12.12
C TYR A 606 -9.28 -2.11 13.14
N LEU A 607 -9.18 -3.34 12.67
CA LEU A 607 -9.27 -4.57 13.44
C LEU A 607 -7.93 -5.29 13.45
N VAL A 608 -7.64 -5.97 14.56
CA VAL A 608 -6.54 -6.91 14.69
C VAL A 608 -7.16 -8.24 15.09
N VAL A 609 -6.93 -9.28 14.32
CA VAL A 609 -7.41 -10.63 14.61
C VAL A 609 -6.24 -11.60 14.54
N GLY A 610 -6.04 -12.39 15.58
CA GLY A 610 -4.95 -13.37 15.64
C GLY A 610 -5.30 -14.54 16.54
N LEU A 611 -4.49 -15.60 16.49
CA LEU A 611 -4.65 -16.68 17.44
C LEU A 611 -4.27 -16.23 18.84
N GLY A 612 -5.06 -16.57 19.86
CA GLY A 612 -4.85 -16.20 21.26
C GLY A 612 -3.68 -16.93 21.93
N GLY A 613 -3.38 -16.51 23.17
CA GLY A 613 -2.34 -17.11 23.99
C GLY A 613 -0.92 -16.81 23.49
N ILE A 614 0.01 -17.69 23.84
CA ILE A 614 1.46 -17.58 23.50
C ILE A 614 1.73 -17.46 21.99
N PHE A 615 0.82 -17.86 21.13
CA PHE A 615 0.98 -17.80 19.68
C PHE A 615 0.97 -16.34 19.18
N THR A 616 0.11 -15.50 19.71
CA THR A 616 0.07 -14.07 19.32
C THR A 616 1.30 -13.31 19.83
N GLU A 617 1.70 -13.56 21.07
CA GLU A 617 2.81 -12.84 21.71
C GLU A 617 4.17 -13.25 21.15
N VAL A 618 4.37 -14.54 20.87
CA VAL A 618 5.67 -15.08 20.44
C VAL A 618 5.80 -15.13 18.91
N LEU A 619 4.74 -15.52 18.20
CA LEU A 619 4.79 -15.72 16.73
C LEU A 619 4.30 -14.52 15.93
N GLY A 620 3.61 -13.57 16.56
CA GLY A 620 3.04 -12.40 15.87
C GLY A 620 2.02 -12.79 14.79
N ASP A 621 1.31 -13.93 14.96
CA ASP A 621 0.37 -14.46 13.98
C ASP A 621 -0.98 -13.74 14.08
N ALA A 622 -1.04 -12.56 13.52
CA ALA A 622 -2.23 -11.72 13.51
C ALA A 622 -2.35 -10.98 12.17
N VAL A 623 -3.57 -10.72 11.76
CA VAL A 623 -3.94 -9.94 10.58
C VAL A 623 -4.57 -8.62 10.98
N VAL A 624 -4.33 -7.59 10.16
CA VAL A 624 -4.93 -6.26 10.29
C VAL A 624 -5.92 -6.06 9.15
N LEU A 625 -7.12 -5.61 9.49
CA LEU A 625 -8.20 -5.32 8.57
C LEU A 625 -8.77 -3.93 8.84
N MET A 626 -9.33 -3.27 7.85
CA MET A 626 -10.13 -2.07 8.10
C MET A 626 -11.45 -2.46 8.79
N ALA A 627 -11.94 -1.60 9.68
CA ALA A 627 -13.06 -1.94 10.55
C ALA A 627 -14.39 -2.22 9.83
N ASP A 628 -14.54 -1.78 8.58
CA ASP A 628 -15.71 -2.04 7.73
C ASP A 628 -15.54 -3.28 6.82
N ALA A 629 -14.54 -4.16 7.11
CA ALA A 629 -14.30 -5.38 6.34
C ALA A 629 -15.52 -6.30 6.27
N GLY A 630 -15.80 -6.80 5.07
CA GLY A 630 -16.91 -7.72 4.82
C GLY A 630 -16.58 -9.18 5.19
N PRO A 631 -17.59 -10.09 5.20
CA PRO A 631 -17.38 -11.47 5.59
C PRO A 631 -16.32 -12.20 4.77
N ALA A 632 -16.29 -12.00 3.46
CA ALA A 632 -15.33 -12.63 2.56
C ALA A 632 -13.91 -12.17 2.85
N GLU A 633 -13.70 -10.84 3.02
CA GLU A 633 -12.41 -10.23 3.35
C GLU A 633 -11.88 -10.73 4.70
N ILE A 634 -12.75 -10.83 5.72
CA ILE A 634 -12.38 -11.38 7.03
C ILE A 634 -12.00 -12.85 6.91
N THR A 635 -12.77 -13.64 6.17
CA THR A 635 -12.49 -15.08 5.99
C THR A 635 -11.15 -15.28 5.29
N GLU A 636 -10.89 -14.55 4.20
CA GLU A 636 -9.62 -14.59 3.47
C GLU A 636 -8.45 -14.24 4.38
N ALA A 637 -8.55 -13.15 5.15
CA ALA A 637 -7.50 -12.75 6.07
C ALA A 637 -7.23 -13.81 7.15
N LEU A 638 -8.27 -14.44 7.70
CA LEU A 638 -8.13 -15.50 8.68
C LEU A 638 -7.46 -16.74 8.11
N THR A 639 -7.78 -17.13 6.87
CA THR A 639 -7.14 -18.29 6.20
C THR A 639 -5.66 -18.07 5.95
N GLY A 640 -5.21 -16.81 5.88
CA GLY A 640 -3.80 -16.43 5.78
C GLY A 640 -2.98 -16.55 7.07
N LEU A 641 -3.62 -16.79 8.23
CA LEU A 641 -2.92 -17.02 9.49
C LEU A 641 -2.17 -18.37 9.45
N ARG A 642 -0.92 -18.38 9.94
CA ARG A 642 -0.12 -19.63 10.04
C ARG A 642 -0.78 -20.67 10.91
N GLY A 643 -1.47 -20.23 11.95
CA GLY A 643 -2.20 -21.09 12.87
C GLY A 643 -3.63 -21.40 12.45
N PHE A 644 -4.10 -20.94 11.29
CA PHE A 644 -5.45 -21.23 10.80
C PHE A 644 -5.83 -22.72 10.83
N PRO A 645 -4.92 -23.70 10.57
CA PRO A 645 -5.24 -25.13 10.71
C PRO A 645 -5.76 -25.52 12.10
N LEU A 646 -5.51 -24.76 13.16
CA LEU A 646 -6.12 -25.01 14.47
C LEU A 646 -7.63 -24.75 14.47
N LEU A 647 -8.07 -23.75 13.69
CA LEU A 647 -9.50 -23.47 13.48
C LEU A 647 -10.16 -24.49 12.55
N GLU A 648 -9.40 -25.12 11.66
CA GLU A 648 -9.90 -26.22 10.80
C GLU A 648 -9.99 -27.57 11.52
N GLY A 649 -9.44 -27.70 12.73
CA GLY A 649 -9.51 -28.94 13.51
C GLY A 649 -8.25 -29.80 13.41
N ALA A 650 -7.08 -29.20 13.59
CA ALA A 650 -5.80 -29.92 13.62
C ALA A 650 -5.79 -31.07 14.65
N ARG A 651 -5.08 -32.18 14.34
CA ARG A 651 -4.88 -33.35 15.20
C ARG A 651 -6.16 -34.03 15.67
N GLY A 652 -7.26 -33.96 14.88
CA GLY A 652 -8.51 -34.62 15.17
C GLY A 652 -9.45 -33.88 16.14
N SER A 653 -9.15 -32.60 16.46
CA SER A 653 -10.12 -31.74 17.11
C SER A 653 -11.24 -31.34 16.13
N ALA A 654 -12.45 -31.06 16.67
CA ALA A 654 -13.54 -30.58 15.83
C ALA A 654 -13.19 -29.17 15.25
N PRO A 655 -13.57 -28.88 14.00
CA PRO A 655 -13.41 -27.55 13.42
C PRO A 655 -14.13 -26.49 14.25
N GLY A 656 -13.51 -25.32 14.38
CA GLY A 656 -14.10 -24.16 15.03
C GLY A 656 -15.25 -23.54 14.23
N ASP A 657 -16.10 -22.79 14.91
CA ASP A 657 -17.23 -22.07 14.30
C ASP A 657 -16.74 -20.80 13.61
N LEU A 658 -16.14 -20.96 12.41
CA LEU A 658 -15.62 -19.85 11.61
C LEU A 658 -16.70 -18.80 11.28
N PRO A 659 -17.93 -19.17 10.90
CA PRO A 659 -19.00 -18.18 10.71
C PRO A 659 -19.27 -17.33 11.94
N ALA A 660 -19.24 -17.92 13.15
CA ALA A 660 -19.43 -17.18 14.39
C ALA A 660 -18.25 -16.23 14.69
N LEU A 661 -17.01 -16.65 14.38
CA LEU A 661 -15.82 -15.79 14.48
C LEU A 661 -15.96 -14.59 13.54
N VAL A 662 -16.27 -14.82 12.26
CA VAL A 662 -16.46 -13.75 11.25
C VAL A 662 -17.54 -12.77 11.71
N ALA A 663 -18.67 -13.27 12.21
CA ALA A 663 -19.74 -12.42 12.73
C ALA A 663 -19.31 -11.60 13.96
N ALA A 664 -18.49 -12.17 14.87
CA ALA A 664 -17.95 -11.44 16.00
C ALA A 664 -17.03 -10.30 15.56
N VAL A 665 -16.12 -10.58 14.62
CA VAL A 665 -15.22 -9.57 14.01
C VAL A 665 -16.02 -8.42 13.40
N GLN A 666 -17.07 -8.73 12.62
CA GLN A 666 -17.93 -7.72 12.00
C GLN A 666 -18.66 -6.84 13.04
N ARG A 667 -19.18 -7.45 14.12
CA ARG A 667 -19.90 -6.70 15.16
C ARG A 667 -18.99 -5.73 15.92
N VAL A 668 -17.77 -6.15 16.22
CA VAL A 668 -16.77 -5.28 16.85
C VAL A 668 -16.33 -4.18 15.87
N GLY A 669 -16.15 -4.50 14.59
CA GLY A 669 -15.89 -3.53 13.54
C GLY A 669 -17.00 -2.49 13.39
N ALA A 670 -18.26 -2.94 13.37
CA ALA A 670 -19.44 -2.06 13.32
C ALA A 670 -19.49 -1.08 14.49
N ALA A 671 -19.15 -1.56 15.69
CA ALA A 671 -19.15 -0.76 16.91
C ALA A 671 -18.10 0.35 16.88
N ILE A 672 -16.85 0.05 16.54
CA ILE A 672 -15.81 1.08 16.48
C ILE A 672 -16.03 2.08 15.35
N LEU A 673 -16.60 1.63 14.21
CA LEU A 673 -16.98 2.51 13.09
C LEU A 673 -18.03 3.53 13.50
N GLY A 674 -19.11 3.07 14.16
CA GLY A 674 -20.25 3.90 14.51
C GLY A 674 -20.04 4.78 15.74
N SER A 675 -18.96 4.57 16.49
CA SER A 675 -18.75 5.20 17.81
C SER A 675 -17.44 5.99 17.84
N PRO A 676 -17.42 7.25 17.34
CA PRO A 676 -16.21 8.05 17.24
C PRO A 676 -15.55 8.34 18.61
N THR A 677 -16.26 8.22 19.72
CA THR A 677 -15.73 8.39 21.06
C THR A 677 -15.01 7.16 21.63
N ILE A 678 -15.01 6.03 20.91
CA ILE A 678 -14.30 4.81 21.29
C ILE A 678 -12.93 4.77 20.62
N ALA A 679 -11.87 4.65 21.41
CA ALA A 679 -10.50 4.48 20.96
C ALA A 679 -10.13 3.01 20.72
N GLU A 680 -10.62 2.12 21.63
CA GLU A 680 -10.25 0.70 21.63
C GLU A 680 -11.40 -0.18 22.12
N ILE A 681 -11.58 -1.33 21.46
CA ILE A 681 -12.36 -2.47 21.93
C ILE A 681 -11.45 -3.69 21.84
N GLU A 682 -11.20 -4.37 22.95
CA GLU A 682 -10.39 -5.60 22.99
C GLU A 682 -11.21 -6.74 23.56
N VAL A 683 -11.14 -7.89 22.89
CA VAL A 683 -11.68 -9.18 23.33
C VAL A 683 -10.53 -10.18 23.34
N ASN A 684 -10.05 -10.55 24.51
CA ASN A 684 -8.86 -11.38 24.66
C ASN A 684 -8.92 -12.27 25.91
N PRO A 685 -9.28 -13.56 25.73
CA PRO A 685 -9.57 -14.23 24.45
C PRO A 685 -11.05 -14.22 24.04
N LEU A 686 -11.29 -14.28 22.75
CA LEU A 686 -12.53 -14.78 22.15
C LEU A 686 -12.37 -16.28 21.93
N LEU A 687 -13.17 -17.11 22.60
CA LEU A 687 -13.11 -18.56 22.47
C LEU A 687 -14.02 -19.02 21.34
N VAL A 688 -13.44 -19.55 20.25
CA VAL A 688 -14.18 -20.10 19.11
C VAL A 688 -14.47 -21.55 19.38
N LEU A 689 -15.74 -21.87 19.63
CA LEU A 689 -16.19 -23.21 19.96
C LEU A 689 -16.32 -24.10 18.71
N PRO A 690 -16.48 -25.41 18.84
CA PRO A 690 -16.76 -26.27 17.69
C PRO A 690 -17.93 -25.78 16.85
N CYS A 691 -17.89 -26.07 15.54
CA CYS A 691 -18.87 -25.62 14.54
C CYS A 691 -20.32 -25.79 15.04
N GLY A 692 -21.13 -24.73 14.95
CA GLY A 692 -22.51 -24.65 15.42
C GLY A 692 -22.69 -24.28 16.90
N LEU A 693 -21.58 -24.16 17.68
CA LEU A 693 -21.64 -23.80 19.11
C LEU A 693 -21.31 -22.33 19.37
N GLY A 694 -20.87 -21.61 18.32
CA GLY A 694 -20.63 -20.17 18.38
C GLY A 694 -19.24 -19.78 18.88
N ALA A 695 -19.11 -18.49 19.22
CA ALA A 695 -17.91 -17.91 19.82
C ALA A 695 -18.29 -17.15 21.12
N VAL A 696 -17.42 -17.19 22.12
CA VAL A 696 -17.68 -16.61 23.48
C VAL A 696 -16.54 -15.68 23.87
N ALA A 697 -16.86 -14.42 24.16
CA ALA A 697 -15.89 -13.45 24.66
C ALA A 697 -15.63 -13.67 26.15
N LEU A 698 -14.47 -14.21 26.49
CA LEU A 698 -14.12 -14.56 27.87
C LEU A 698 -13.61 -13.35 28.66
N ASP A 699 -12.92 -12.42 28.02
CA ASP A 699 -12.48 -11.15 28.62
C ASP A 699 -12.70 -9.99 27.65
N ALA A 700 -12.91 -8.80 28.16
CA ALA A 700 -13.21 -7.61 27.36
C ALA A 700 -12.72 -6.33 28.02
N LEU A 701 -12.27 -5.39 27.17
CA LEU A 701 -11.89 -4.03 27.55
C LEU A 701 -12.47 -3.06 26.52
N VAL A 702 -13.01 -1.92 26.98
CA VAL A 702 -13.45 -0.83 26.10
C VAL A 702 -12.88 0.47 26.62
N VAL A 703 -12.23 1.24 25.75
CA VAL A 703 -11.55 2.49 26.09
C VAL A 703 -12.12 3.62 25.24
N GLY A 704 -12.57 4.69 25.87
CA GLY A 704 -12.97 5.94 25.23
C GLY A 704 -11.76 6.79 24.81
N ILE A 705 -11.94 7.69 23.85
CA ILE A 705 -10.91 8.65 23.44
C ILE A 705 -10.50 9.51 24.66
N GLY A 706 -9.19 9.73 24.86
CA GLY A 706 -8.66 10.44 26.01
C GLY A 706 -8.58 9.59 27.29
N GLY A 707 -9.14 8.39 27.28
CA GLY A 707 -8.95 7.40 28.33
C GLY A 707 -7.55 6.82 28.22
N THR A 708 -6.67 7.12 29.14
CA THR A 708 -5.42 6.38 29.31
C THR A 708 -5.66 5.28 30.33
N PRO A 709 -5.64 4.01 29.94
CA PRO A 709 -5.54 2.95 30.91
C PRO A 709 -4.25 3.18 31.70
N ARG A 710 -4.35 3.32 33.03
CA ARG A 710 -3.16 3.49 33.85
C ARG A 710 -2.28 2.26 33.69
N GLU A 711 -1.08 2.46 33.14
CA GLU A 711 -0.01 1.45 33.16
C GLU A 711 0.34 1.18 34.61
N GLY A 712 0.13 -0.05 35.05
CA GLY A 712 0.50 -0.52 36.38
C GLY A 712 1.83 -1.28 36.35
#